data_93ca7b776aa3cf820bb0c6e7e4ff4d51
#
_entry.id   93ca7b776aa3cf820bb0c6e7e4ff4d51
#
_cell.length_a   1.000
_cell.length_b   1.000
_cell.length_c   1.000
_cell.angle_alpha   90.00
_cell.angle_beta   90.00
_cell.angle_gamma   90.00
#
_symmetry.space_group_name_H-M   'P 1'
#
loop_
_entity.id
_entity.type
_entity.pdbx_description
1 polymer ?
#
loop_
_entity_poly.entity_id
_entity_poly.type
_entity_poly.pdbx_seq_one_letter_code
_entity_poly.pdbx_strand_id
1 'polypeptide(L)'
;MMNPHHPSARTPSPGRPLEAYQLSDNPYGHSGHLPMPSTDRLAEQPTYSVENIHGSYGHNEMYEAHGGHYPGYEYAVDPNAHHDAYYNQPYEPTHTPQEDYDLGQYPEGGHTPFEDPNAPMLGQSQNPFEGPDPYRDEFQDERPTPSPAPIRRWKTVKEVQLFNGNLVLDCPIAPRLLSQVPHAEPPGRDEFTHMRYSAATCDPAQFFEERFTLRQKLFAKPRHTELFIAVTMYNEDDFLFARTMTGVFKNIEHMCSRTSSKTWGKDAWKKIVVCVISDGRAKINPRTRAVLAGLGVYQDGIAKQQVNGKDVTAHIYEYTTQVGIELKGEQVHLKPRSGPPVQMIFCLKEKNQKKINSHRWFFQAFGRVLDPNICVLLDAGTKPGKDSVYHLWKAFDVEPMCGGCCGEIKVMLSHGKKLLNPLVAGQNFEYKLSNILDKPLESAFGFITVLPGAFSAYRYVALQNDKNGQGPLERYFMGEKMHGANAGIFTANMYLAEDRILCFEIVTKRKCRWLLRYVKSSTGETDVPDQMAEFILQRRRWLNGSFFAAIYAITHFYQVFRSDHSFLRKFMLMIEFIYQTIAIIFAWFGIGNFFLVFHILTTYLGASNLLGTVGKILGIVFEWLYLATLVTCFVLALGNRPGGSNKFYMTMVYFWIGIMCYLSFAAVFVTVKSVQEDLKDHPHFEVSEIFRNKTFFSIVVSIGSTYLMWFVASIIFLDPWHMFTCFIQYILLTPTYINVLNIYAFCNTHDITWGTKGDDKAEKLPSANLKPGGKVDVNIPQDDGDLNAQYEAELRSFSMKPPKEVKSVSEEEKQADYYKGFRSAVVLAWVFCNFALGAVVLSAAGLENFDNKDAASNGQDLTQSNRSLIYMQVVLWSVAALSSFKFVGAMWFLVVRMFRGV
;
A
#
# COMPACT_ATOMS: atom_id res chain seq x y z
N MET A 1 36.79 53.03 32.96
CA MET A 1 36.07 54.11 33.66
C MET A 1 34.63 54.07 33.14
N MET A 2 33.74 53.85 34.09
CA MET A 2 32.34 54.20 34.14
C MET A 2 31.35 53.58 33.12
N ASN A 3 30.63 52.63 33.59
CA ASN A 3 29.20 52.35 33.29
C ASN A 3 28.33 53.56 33.59
N PRO A 4 27.15 53.77 32.94
CA PRO A 4 25.96 53.28 33.63
C PRO A 4 24.78 52.76 32.73
N HIS A 5 24.12 51.80 33.31
CA HIS A 5 22.67 51.52 33.42
C HIS A 5 21.71 51.45 32.24
N HIS A 6 21.14 50.24 32.11
CA HIS A 6 19.85 49.78 31.64
C HIS A 6 18.62 50.70 31.94
N PRO A 7 17.50 50.48 31.19
CA PRO A 7 16.66 49.31 31.40
C PRO A 7 16.10 48.64 30.12
N SER A 8 16.03 47.32 30.23
CA SER A 8 15.40 46.39 29.31
C SER A 8 13.87 46.55 29.25
N ALA A 9 13.35 46.84 28.08
CA ALA A 9 11.93 46.61 27.78
C ALA A 9 11.77 45.18 27.29
N ARG A 10 11.14 44.32 28.03
CA ARG A 10 10.63 43.01 27.62
C ARG A 10 9.46 43.25 26.69
N THR A 11 9.61 42.88 25.43
CA THR A 11 8.47 42.66 24.53
C THR A 11 7.74 41.36 24.90
N PRO A 12 6.42 41.36 25.04
CA PRO A 12 5.67 40.15 25.32
C PRO A 12 5.61 39.26 24.06
N SER A 13 5.83 38.00 24.27
CA SER A 13 5.60 36.89 23.35
C SER A 13 4.17 36.96 22.78
N PRO A 14 3.93 36.82 21.49
CA PRO A 14 2.58 36.81 20.94
C PRO A 14 1.81 35.62 21.50
N GLY A 15 0.71 35.93 22.17
CA GLY A 15 -0.27 34.99 22.69
C GLY A 15 -0.82 34.09 21.59
N ARG A 16 -1.08 32.87 21.93
CA ARG A 16 -1.80 31.88 21.08
C ARG A 16 -3.11 32.51 20.61
N PRO A 17 -3.50 32.34 19.35
CA PRO A 17 -4.87 32.63 18.93
C PRO A 17 -5.77 31.52 19.49
N LEU A 18 -6.45 31.84 20.59
CA LEU A 18 -7.40 30.97 21.29
C LEU A 18 -8.85 31.25 20.87
N GLU A 19 -9.08 31.60 19.63
CA GLU A 19 -10.45 31.87 19.14
C GLU A 19 -10.72 31.20 17.80
N ALA A 20 -10.80 29.88 17.77
CA ALA A 20 -11.44 29.22 16.63
C ALA A 20 -12.05 27.83 16.94
N TYR A 21 -11.99 27.34 18.16
CA TYR A 21 -12.66 26.08 18.53
C TYR A 21 -13.23 26.17 19.95
N GLN A 22 -14.37 26.84 20.11
CA GLN A 22 -15.26 26.56 21.20
C GLN A 22 -15.94 25.22 20.89
N LEU A 23 -15.44 24.19 21.55
CA LEU A 23 -16.18 22.96 21.78
C LEU A 23 -17.30 23.32 22.76
N SER A 24 -18.54 23.10 22.32
CA SER A 24 -19.74 23.22 23.07
C SER A 24 -19.67 22.49 24.39
N ASP A 25 -20.22 23.16 25.38
CA ASP A 25 -20.41 22.82 26.76
C ASP A 25 -20.80 21.37 27.04
N ASN A 26 -20.22 20.90 28.09
CA ASN A 26 -20.51 19.70 28.84
C ASN A 26 -21.92 19.77 29.44
N PRO A 27 -22.85 18.83 29.21
CA PRO A 27 -24.15 18.82 29.87
C PRO A 27 -24.11 17.92 31.11
N TYR A 28 -23.60 18.43 32.22
CA TYR A 28 -23.93 17.91 33.56
C TYR A 28 -24.14 19.06 34.51
N GLY A 29 -25.43 19.31 34.81
CA GLY A 29 -25.82 20.25 35.83
C GLY A 29 -27.37 20.37 35.97
N HIS A 30 -27.92 19.57 36.87
CA HIS A 30 -29.12 19.75 37.70
C HIS A 30 -30.55 19.94 37.12
N SER A 31 -31.33 18.90 37.36
CA SER A 31 -32.72 18.84 37.96
C SER A 31 -33.67 20.03 37.79
N GLY A 32 -34.87 19.71 37.30
CA GLY A 32 -36.05 20.55 37.46
C GLY A 32 -37.22 20.10 36.58
N HIS A 33 -38.14 19.33 37.19
CA HIS A 33 -39.58 19.16 36.95
C HIS A 33 -40.23 19.42 35.58
N LEU A 34 -40.95 18.36 35.22
CA LEU A 34 -42.05 18.22 34.22
C LEU A 34 -43.14 19.31 34.27
N PRO A 35 -43.99 19.54 33.25
CA PRO A 35 -45.07 18.61 32.95
C PRO A 35 -45.30 18.33 31.45
N MET A 36 -45.92 17.17 31.22
CA MET A 36 -46.64 16.82 29.98
C MET A 36 -47.88 17.68 29.77
N PRO A 37 -48.39 17.78 28.51
CA PRO A 37 -49.64 17.14 28.16
C PRO A 37 -49.66 16.41 26.78
N SER A 38 -50.29 15.32 26.85
CA SER A 38 -51.13 14.49 26.01
C SER A 38 -51.57 14.92 24.61
N THR A 39 -51.70 13.87 23.79
CA THR A 39 -52.73 13.49 22.80
C THR A 39 -52.59 13.91 21.35
N ASP A 40 -52.57 12.85 20.56
CA ASP A 40 -53.24 12.62 19.29
C ASP A 40 -52.99 13.57 18.08
N ARG A 41 -52.45 13.00 17.04
CA ARG A 41 -53.09 12.84 15.73
C ARG A 41 -52.27 12.02 14.74
N LEU A 42 -52.93 10.97 14.25
CA LEU A 42 -52.67 10.30 12.97
C LEU A 42 -52.68 11.30 11.80
N ALA A 43 -51.79 11.16 10.82
CA ALA A 43 -52.03 11.43 9.41
C ALA A 43 -50.75 11.12 8.62
N GLU A 44 -50.81 10.10 7.81
CA GLU A 44 -50.84 10.12 6.33
C GLU A 44 -49.51 10.09 5.66
N GLN A 45 -49.19 8.94 5.06
CA GLN A 45 -48.23 8.74 3.99
C GLN A 45 -48.82 9.31 2.67
N PRO A 46 -48.00 9.91 1.79
CA PRO A 46 -48.38 10.07 0.40
C PRO A 46 -47.81 8.94 -0.46
N THR A 47 -48.68 8.12 -0.97
CA THR A 47 -48.50 7.27 -2.14
C THR A 47 -48.45 8.14 -3.37
N TYR A 48 -47.42 7.93 -4.22
CA TYR A 48 -47.44 8.43 -5.62
C TYR A 48 -47.78 7.31 -6.58
N SER A 49 -48.90 7.51 -7.24
CA SER A 49 -49.46 6.71 -8.32
C SER A 49 -48.71 6.99 -9.64
N VAL A 50 -48.57 5.89 -10.40
CA VAL A 50 -48.12 5.86 -11.79
C VAL A 50 -49.27 6.37 -12.68
N GLU A 51 -49.02 7.39 -13.50
CA GLU A 51 -49.86 7.73 -14.64
C GLU A 51 -49.15 7.49 -15.95
N ASN A 52 -49.82 6.66 -16.79
CA ASN A 52 -49.54 6.40 -18.18
C ASN A 52 -49.87 7.65 -19.02
N ILE A 53 -48.98 8.01 -19.95
CA ILE A 53 -49.35 8.82 -21.10
C ILE A 53 -49.01 8.04 -22.37
N HIS A 54 -50.03 7.55 -23.05
CA HIS A 54 -50.02 7.17 -24.45
C HIS A 54 -50.04 8.43 -25.34
N GLY A 55 -49.21 8.43 -26.36
CA GLY A 55 -49.27 9.39 -27.46
C GLY A 55 -48.72 8.76 -28.74
N SER A 56 -49.66 8.35 -29.56
CA SER A 56 -49.56 7.77 -30.91
C SER A 56 -49.16 8.86 -31.94
N TYR A 57 -48.43 8.46 -32.96
CA TYR A 57 -48.47 8.78 -34.40
C TYR A 57 -47.16 8.22 -34.98
N GLY A 58 -47.10 7.31 -36.02
CA GLY A 58 -47.91 7.06 -37.18
C GLY A 58 -47.04 7.30 -38.43
N HIS A 59 -46.96 6.26 -39.26
CA HIS A 59 -46.53 6.11 -40.64
C HIS A 59 -45.11 5.62 -40.93
N ASN A 60 -45.11 4.33 -41.30
CA ASN A 60 -44.86 3.65 -42.61
C ASN A 60 -43.79 4.30 -43.51
N GLU A 61 -42.75 3.53 -43.81
CA GLU A 61 -42.49 3.13 -45.18
C GLU A 61 -41.56 1.91 -45.25
N MET A 62 -42.03 0.97 -46.04
CA MET A 62 -41.47 -0.28 -46.45
C MET A 62 -40.33 -0.03 -47.47
N TYR A 63 -39.19 -0.71 -47.34
CA TYR A 63 -38.38 -1.11 -48.49
C TYR A 63 -37.88 -2.52 -48.35
N GLU A 64 -38.06 -3.23 -49.44
CA GLU A 64 -37.88 -4.64 -49.64
C GLU A 64 -36.43 -5.11 -49.68
N ALA A 65 -36.30 -6.40 -49.46
CA ALA A 65 -35.14 -7.24 -49.49
C ALA A 65 -34.36 -7.24 -50.81
N HIS A 66 -33.04 -7.27 -50.71
CA HIS A 66 -32.24 -8.01 -51.69
C HIS A 66 -31.27 -8.92 -50.99
N GLY A 67 -31.46 -10.21 -51.20
CA GLY A 67 -30.57 -11.29 -50.78
C GLY A 67 -29.25 -11.27 -51.53
N GLY A 68 -28.19 -11.43 -50.75
CA GLY A 68 -26.86 -11.75 -51.25
C GLY A 68 -26.37 -13.01 -50.57
N HIS A 69 -26.38 -14.07 -51.32
CA HIS A 69 -25.79 -15.36 -50.99
C HIS A 69 -24.26 -15.20 -50.84
N TYR A 70 -23.69 -15.68 -49.72
CA TYR A 70 -22.32 -16.10 -49.66
C TYR A 70 -22.23 -17.59 -49.39
N PRO A 71 -21.35 -18.33 -50.10
CA PRO A 71 -21.35 -19.79 -50.11
C PRO A 71 -20.68 -20.34 -48.82
N GLY A 72 -21.36 -21.34 -48.26
CA GLY A 72 -20.81 -22.15 -47.17
C GLY A 72 -19.70 -23.07 -47.69
N TYR A 73 -18.65 -23.19 -46.92
CA TYR A 73 -17.66 -24.26 -47.07
C TYR A 73 -18.15 -25.46 -46.24
N GLU A 74 -18.63 -26.47 -46.94
CA GLU A 74 -18.79 -27.82 -46.43
C GLU A 74 -17.40 -28.47 -46.32
N TYR A 75 -17.01 -28.90 -45.14
CA TYR A 75 -15.93 -29.87 -44.98
C TYR A 75 -16.54 -31.28 -45.06
N ALA A 76 -16.19 -31.99 -46.13
CA ALA A 76 -16.43 -33.40 -46.28
C ALA A 76 -15.63 -34.20 -45.22
N VAL A 77 -16.36 -35.05 -44.49
CA VAL A 77 -15.78 -36.06 -43.61
C VAL A 77 -15.41 -37.28 -44.45
N ASP A 78 -14.15 -37.63 -44.48
CA ASP A 78 -13.62 -38.86 -45.03
C ASP A 78 -13.74 -39.99 -43.98
N PRO A 79 -14.41 -41.12 -44.24
CA PRO A 79 -14.66 -42.16 -43.26
C PRO A 79 -13.59 -43.25 -43.18
N ASN A 80 -12.35 -43.03 -43.63
CA ASN A 80 -11.31 -44.04 -43.52
C ASN A 80 -9.93 -43.44 -43.17
N ALA A 81 -9.72 -43.16 -41.88
CA ALA A 81 -8.37 -43.03 -41.35
C ALA A 81 -8.27 -43.85 -40.07
N HIS A 82 -7.40 -44.83 -40.13
CA HIS A 82 -7.10 -45.79 -39.07
C HIS A 82 -6.55 -45.12 -37.83
N HIS A 83 -6.99 -45.63 -36.68
CA HIS A 83 -6.45 -45.49 -35.34
C HIS A 83 -4.94 -45.68 -35.31
N ASP A 84 -4.27 -44.75 -34.64
CA ASP A 84 -3.12 -45.05 -33.85
C ASP A 84 -3.26 -44.34 -32.46
N ALA A 85 -3.38 -45.20 -31.47
CA ALA A 85 -3.53 -44.91 -30.08
C ALA A 85 -2.16 -44.54 -29.48
N TYR A 86 -2.00 -43.32 -29.00
CA TYR A 86 -1.04 -42.99 -27.97
C TYR A 86 -1.61 -41.90 -27.10
N TYR A 87 -2.02 -42.25 -25.87
CA TYR A 87 -1.97 -41.49 -24.64
C TYR A 87 -2.92 -42.09 -23.60
N ASN A 88 -2.36 -43.03 -22.85
CA ASN A 88 -2.76 -43.29 -21.45
C ASN A 88 -1.75 -44.24 -20.83
N GLN A 89 -0.76 -43.70 -20.14
CA GLN A 89 -0.05 -44.44 -19.11
C GLN A 89 -0.06 -43.66 -17.82
N PRO A 90 -0.47 -44.27 -16.70
CA PRO A 90 -0.35 -43.67 -15.39
C PRO A 90 1.09 -43.75 -14.90
N TYR A 91 1.54 -42.69 -14.24
CA TYR A 91 2.83 -42.63 -13.56
C TYR A 91 2.85 -43.64 -12.39
N GLU A 92 3.71 -44.63 -12.48
CA GLU A 92 4.14 -45.47 -11.33
C GLU A 92 5.33 -44.81 -10.64
N PRO A 93 5.36 -44.79 -9.30
CA PRO A 93 6.52 -44.33 -8.54
C PRO A 93 7.55 -45.45 -8.43
N THR A 94 8.80 -45.14 -8.73
CA THR A 94 9.98 -45.98 -8.61
C THR A 94 10.23 -46.40 -7.17
N HIS A 95 10.31 -47.70 -6.95
CA HIS A 95 10.70 -48.37 -5.72
C HIS A 95 12.18 -48.10 -5.38
N THR A 96 12.47 -47.82 -4.13
CA THR A 96 13.73 -48.11 -3.44
C THR A 96 13.53 -49.24 -2.45
N PRO A 97 14.57 -50.08 -2.16
CA PRO A 97 14.37 -51.39 -1.58
C PRO A 97 14.03 -51.34 -0.10
N GLN A 98 13.10 -52.22 0.25
CA GLN A 98 12.64 -52.54 1.60
C GLN A 98 13.65 -53.51 2.26
N GLU A 99 14.07 -53.17 3.46
CA GLU A 99 14.62 -54.17 4.37
C GLU A 99 13.49 -54.66 5.30
N ASP A 100 13.32 -55.97 5.29
CA ASP A 100 12.37 -56.73 6.12
C ASP A 100 12.72 -56.65 7.59
N TYR A 101 11.74 -56.27 8.44
CA TYR A 101 11.68 -56.68 9.83
C TYR A 101 10.27 -57.15 10.22
N ASP A 102 10.23 -58.23 10.88
CA ASP A 102 9.22 -59.20 11.22
C ASP A 102 8.04 -58.64 12.04
N LEU A 103 6.85 -59.08 11.72
CA LEU A 103 5.57 -58.70 12.31
C LEU A 103 5.27 -59.56 13.57
N GLY A 104 5.22 -58.91 14.72
CA GLY A 104 4.58 -59.41 15.93
C GLY A 104 3.12 -58.96 16.01
N GLN A 105 2.23 -59.91 16.28
CA GLN A 105 0.76 -59.84 16.32
C GLN A 105 0.19 -58.75 17.23
N TYR A 106 -0.83 -58.07 16.73
CA TYR A 106 -1.72 -57.22 17.49
C TYR A 106 -2.89 -57.97 18.12
N PRO A 107 -3.42 -57.50 19.25
CA PRO A 107 -4.83 -57.68 19.61
C PRO A 107 -5.61 -56.34 19.45
N GLU A 108 -6.83 -56.52 18.97
CA GLU A 108 -7.84 -55.43 18.76
C GLU A 108 -8.28 -54.78 20.09
N GLY A 109 -8.56 -53.46 19.95
CA GLY A 109 -9.51 -52.77 20.82
C GLY A 109 -8.98 -51.54 21.53
N GLY A 110 -9.34 -50.37 21.07
CA GLY A 110 -9.18 -49.14 21.85
C GLY A 110 -9.28 -47.84 21.00
N HIS A 111 -10.38 -47.19 21.17
CA HIS A 111 -10.76 -45.90 20.59
C HIS A 111 -9.65 -44.85 20.62
N THR A 112 -9.31 -44.31 19.48
CA THR A 112 -8.48 -43.11 19.34
C THR A 112 -9.26 -41.86 19.79
N PRO A 113 -8.70 -41.01 20.66
CA PRO A 113 -9.28 -39.71 20.94
C PRO A 113 -8.94 -38.73 19.81
N PHE A 114 -9.93 -37.97 19.38
CA PHE A 114 -9.82 -36.86 18.47
C PHE A 114 -8.72 -35.88 18.93
N GLU A 115 -7.73 -35.64 18.09
CA GLU A 115 -6.79 -34.55 18.25
C GLU A 115 -7.51 -33.21 18.01
N ASP A 116 -7.46 -32.34 19.02
CA ASP A 116 -7.95 -30.97 18.96
C ASP A 116 -6.94 -30.11 18.15
N PRO A 117 -7.30 -29.53 17.01
CA PRO A 117 -6.37 -28.74 16.20
C PRO A 117 -5.89 -27.44 16.86
N ASN A 118 -6.31 -27.16 18.10
CA ASN A 118 -5.97 -25.93 18.82
C ASN A 118 -5.01 -26.11 20.00
N ALA A 119 -4.37 -27.26 20.14
CA ALA A 119 -3.37 -27.47 21.20
C ALA A 119 -2.05 -26.73 20.87
N PRO A 120 -1.56 -25.84 21.73
CA PRO A 120 -0.28 -25.19 21.51
C PRO A 120 0.86 -26.20 21.69
N MET A 121 1.62 -26.41 20.62
CA MET A 121 2.90 -27.14 20.72
C MET A 121 3.91 -26.29 21.51
N LEU A 122 4.09 -26.60 22.77
CA LEU A 122 5.25 -26.14 23.54
C LEU A 122 6.46 -26.95 23.07
N GLY A 123 7.20 -26.40 22.12
CA GLY A 123 8.49 -26.94 21.72
C GLY A 123 9.45 -26.91 22.90
N GLN A 124 9.87 -28.08 23.33
CA GLN A 124 11.03 -28.20 24.20
C GLN A 124 12.25 -27.71 23.43
N SER A 125 12.88 -26.66 23.94
CA SER A 125 14.18 -26.18 23.53
C SER A 125 15.22 -27.25 23.86
N GLN A 126 15.61 -28.05 22.89
CA GLN A 126 16.86 -28.79 22.98
C GLN A 126 18.00 -27.83 22.63
N ASN A 127 18.88 -27.62 23.60
CA ASN A 127 20.16 -26.94 23.40
C ASN A 127 21.03 -27.78 22.44
N PRO A 128 21.57 -27.28 21.35
CA PRO A 128 22.39 -28.05 20.40
C PRO A 128 23.87 -28.14 20.79
N PHE A 129 24.23 -27.89 22.04
CA PHE A 129 25.64 -27.95 22.49
C PHE A 129 25.76 -28.79 23.77
N GLU A 130 25.54 -30.08 23.68
CA GLU A 130 26.15 -31.09 24.56
C GLU A 130 26.60 -32.23 23.67
N GLY A 131 27.88 -32.27 23.41
CA GLY A 131 28.57 -33.41 22.83
C GLY A 131 28.67 -34.52 23.87
N PRO A 132 28.77 -35.82 23.47
CA PRO A 132 28.83 -36.95 24.39
C PRO A 132 30.11 -36.90 25.22
N ASP A 133 29.94 -36.87 26.54
CA ASP A 133 31.00 -37.01 27.53
C ASP A 133 31.39 -38.51 27.62
N PRO A 134 32.64 -38.91 27.36
CA PRO A 134 33.04 -40.31 27.27
C PRO A 134 33.32 -41.02 28.60
N TYR A 135 33.00 -40.39 29.74
CA TYR A 135 33.21 -41.02 31.05
C TYR A 135 31.99 -40.89 31.93
N ARG A 136 31.07 -41.87 31.80
CA ARG A 136 30.09 -42.14 32.84
C ARG A 136 29.88 -43.62 32.97
N ASP A 137 30.47 -44.14 34.05
CA ASP A 137 30.34 -45.54 34.46
C ASP A 137 28.90 -45.93 34.78
N GLU A 138 28.60 -47.17 34.41
CA GLU A 138 27.39 -47.93 34.72
C GLU A 138 27.11 -47.96 36.22
N PHE A 139 25.98 -47.37 36.66
CA PHE A 139 25.21 -47.88 37.78
C PHE A 139 23.72 -47.89 37.42
N GLN A 140 23.25 -49.11 37.20
CA GLN A 140 21.82 -49.41 37.09
C GLN A 140 21.16 -49.13 38.44
N ASP A 141 20.27 -48.10 38.48
CA ASP A 141 19.27 -47.96 39.52
C ASP A 141 17.92 -47.79 38.81
N GLU A 142 17.23 -48.94 38.64
CA GLU A 142 15.87 -49.01 38.11
C GLU A 142 14.91 -48.39 39.13
N ARG A 143 14.68 -47.06 39.04
CA ARG A 143 13.48 -46.42 39.58
C ARG A 143 12.52 -46.14 38.43
N PRO A 144 11.26 -46.57 38.52
CA PRO A 144 10.29 -46.23 37.52
C PRO A 144 10.15 -44.69 37.47
N THR A 145 10.47 -44.10 36.30
CA THR A 145 10.20 -42.72 36.03
C THR A 145 8.70 -42.45 36.20
N PRO A 146 8.29 -41.52 37.07
CA PRO A 146 6.86 -41.18 37.19
C PRO A 146 6.39 -40.66 35.86
N SER A 147 5.41 -41.33 35.26
CA SER A 147 4.67 -40.82 34.10
C SER A 147 4.27 -39.38 34.40
N PRO A 148 4.47 -38.43 33.46
CA PRO A 148 4.03 -37.05 33.66
C PRO A 148 2.53 -37.09 33.96
N ALA A 149 2.15 -36.65 35.17
CA ALA A 149 0.76 -36.60 35.58
C ALA A 149 0.00 -35.77 34.54
N PRO A 150 -1.18 -36.20 34.07
CA PRO A 150 -1.95 -35.48 33.11
C PRO A 150 -2.21 -34.05 33.63
N ILE A 151 -1.80 -33.05 32.88
CA ILE A 151 -2.02 -31.66 33.23
C ILE A 151 -3.55 -31.44 33.33
N ARG A 152 -4.07 -31.42 34.52
CA ARG A 152 -5.47 -31.12 34.79
C ARG A 152 -5.70 -29.67 34.41
N ARG A 153 -6.28 -29.47 33.25
CA ARG A 153 -6.80 -28.15 32.83
C ARG A 153 -8.03 -27.81 33.66
N TRP A 154 -7.83 -27.12 34.78
CA TRP A 154 -8.91 -26.58 35.55
C TRP A 154 -9.50 -25.37 34.74
N LYS A 155 -10.64 -25.57 34.08
CA LYS A 155 -11.44 -24.45 33.59
C LYS A 155 -12.14 -23.83 34.79
N THR A 156 -11.56 -22.82 35.39
CA THR A 156 -12.24 -22.00 36.42
C THR A 156 -13.27 -21.17 35.72
N VAL A 157 -14.54 -21.46 35.91
CA VAL A 157 -15.65 -20.63 35.46
C VAL A 157 -15.74 -19.47 36.44
N LYS A 158 -15.41 -18.28 35.99
CA LYS A 158 -15.57 -17.03 36.75
C LYS A 158 -16.79 -16.29 36.20
N GLU A 159 -17.74 -15.98 37.05
CA GLU A 159 -18.83 -15.07 36.70
C GLU A 159 -18.26 -13.63 36.64
N VAL A 160 -18.48 -12.96 35.53
CA VAL A 160 -18.00 -11.61 35.28
C VAL A 160 -19.18 -10.74 34.90
N GLN A 161 -19.34 -9.63 35.63
CA GLN A 161 -20.32 -8.60 35.27
C GLN A 161 -19.88 -7.84 34.04
N LEU A 162 -20.82 -7.57 33.15
CA LEU A 162 -20.56 -6.75 31.96
C LEU A 162 -20.33 -5.29 32.37
N PHE A 163 -19.25 -4.70 31.89
CA PHE A 163 -18.95 -3.28 32.11
C PHE A 163 -19.67 -2.44 31.03
N ASN A 164 -20.65 -1.64 31.42
CA ASN A 164 -21.54 -0.90 30.51
C ASN A 164 -22.20 -1.79 29.43
N GLY A 165 -22.50 -3.05 29.73
CA GLY A 165 -23.03 -4.02 28.76
C GLY A 165 -21.98 -4.71 27.91
N ASN A 166 -20.69 -4.38 28.06
CA ASN A 166 -19.56 -4.91 27.30
C ASN A 166 -18.75 -5.90 28.12
N LEU A 167 -18.25 -6.96 27.47
CA LEU A 167 -17.36 -7.91 28.11
C LEU A 167 -15.96 -7.32 28.22
N VAL A 168 -15.55 -7.07 29.47
CA VAL A 168 -14.20 -6.61 29.81
C VAL A 168 -13.64 -7.52 30.89
N LEU A 169 -12.42 -8.00 30.72
CA LEU A 169 -11.74 -8.90 31.63
C LEU A 169 -10.38 -8.32 31.99
N ASP A 170 -10.04 -8.32 33.28
CA ASP A 170 -8.67 -8.11 33.74
C ASP A 170 -8.05 -9.49 34.02
N CYS A 171 -7.09 -9.86 33.21
CA CYS A 171 -6.47 -11.18 33.20
C CYS A 171 -5.07 -11.08 33.79
N PRO A 172 -4.72 -11.86 34.81
CA PRO A 172 -3.38 -11.85 35.38
C PRO A 172 -2.36 -12.30 34.31
N ILE A 173 -1.22 -11.66 34.28
CA ILE A 173 -0.07 -12.05 33.47
C ILE A 173 0.59 -13.29 34.06
N ALA A 174 1.08 -14.17 33.18
CA ALA A 174 1.76 -15.40 33.59
C ALA A 174 2.88 -15.11 34.62
N PRO A 175 2.89 -15.81 35.80
CA PRO A 175 3.88 -15.57 36.85
C PRO A 175 5.33 -15.70 36.36
N ARG A 176 5.58 -16.60 35.39
CA ARG A 176 6.89 -16.73 34.76
C ARG A 176 7.30 -15.50 33.98
N LEU A 177 6.38 -14.78 33.37
CA LEU A 177 6.68 -13.52 32.71
C LEU A 177 6.93 -12.41 33.75
N LEU A 178 6.09 -12.32 34.78
CA LEU A 178 6.24 -11.35 35.86
C LEU A 178 7.56 -11.49 36.61
N SER A 179 8.04 -12.74 36.83
CA SER A 179 9.32 -12.98 37.51
C SER A 179 10.54 -12.53 36.71
N GLN A 180 10.40 -12.35 35.40
CA GLN A 180 11.48 -11.95 34.50
C GLN A 180 11.56 -10.44 34.25
N VAL A 181 10.50 -9.70 34.57
CA VAL A 181 10.46 -8.24 34.31
C VAL A 181 10.68 -7.46 35.61
N PRO A 182 11.40 -6.31 35.56
CA PRO A 182 11.55 -5.47 36.74
C PRO A 182 10.19 -4.91 37.15
N HIS A 183 9.77 -5.19 38.36
CA HIS A 183 8.59 -4.58 38.95
C HIS A 183 8.93 -3.14 39.36
N ALA A 184 8.68 -2.22 38.45
CA ALA A 184 9.02 -0.83 38.68
C ALA A 184 7.95 -0.09 39.46
N GLU A 185 7.31 -0.64 40.50
CA GLU A 185 6.52 0.22 41.40
C GLU A 185 5.66 -0.48 42.47
N PRO A 186 5.17 0.27 43.47
CA PRO A 186 4.51 -0.28 44.63
C PRO A 186 3.25 -1.08 44.34
N PRO A 187 2.85 -1.98 45.25
CA PRO A 187 1.67 -2.80 45.11
C PRO A 187 0.43 -1.96 44.82
N GLY A 188 -0.29 -2.26 43.74
CA GLY A 188 -1.53 -1.58 43.36
C GLY A 188 -1.60 -1.05 41.92
N ARG A 189 -0.58 -1.21 41.10
CA ARG A 189 -0.67 -0.81 39.67
C ARG A 189 -0.96 -2.02 38.78
N ASP A 190 -2.21 -2.23 38.52
CA ASP A 190 -2.72 -3.33 37.68
C ASP A 190 -2.21 -3.31 36.22
N GLU A 191 -1.67 -2.19 35.73
CA GLU A 191 -1.18 -2.11 34.35
C GLU A 191 0.04 -2.99 34.03
N PHE A 192 0.81 -3.40 35.05
CA PHE A 192 1.98 -4.24 34.90
C PHE A 192 1.70 -5.69 35.26
N THR A 193 0.68 -5.96 36.05
CA THR A 193 0.34 -7.27 36.59
C THR A 193 -0.84 -7.91 35.87
N HIS A 194 -1.73 -7.10 35.27
CA HIS A 194 -2.92 -7.58 34.57
C HIS A 194 -3.02 -7.00 33.17
N MET A 195 -3.31 -7.89 32.23
CA MET A 195 -3.71 -7.54 30.87
C MET A 195 -5.24 -7.31 30.87
N ARG A 196 -5.68 -6.20 30.27
CA ARG A 196 -7.10 -5.96 30.05
C ARG A 196 -7.52 -6.47 28.69
N TYR A 197 -8.59 -7.27 28.65
CA TYR A 197 -9.20 -7.76 27.42
C TYR A 197 -10.60 -7.18 27.27
N SER A 198 -10.94 -6.72 26.06
CA SER A 198 -12.28 -6.25 25.71
C SER A 198 -12.74 -6.92 24.41
N ALA A 199 -13.94 -7.48 24.43
CA ALA A 199 -14.57 -8.06 23.25
C ALA A 199 -15.46 -7.02 22.57
N ALA A 200 -15.01 -6.42 21.46
CA ALA A 200 -15.79 -5.44 20.74
C ALA A 200 -16.82 -6.13 19.83
N THR A 201 -18.10 -5.78 20.00
CA THR A 201 -19.24 -6.34 19.26
C THR A 201 -19.88 -5.35 18.29
N CYS A 202 -19.22 -4.20 18.04
CA CYS A 202 -19.73 -3.10 17.23
C CYS A 202 -18.81 -2.77 16.06
N ASP A 203 -19.29 -1.93 15.15
CA ASP A 203 -18.46 -1.29 14.12
C ASP A 203 -17.49 -0.28 14.75
N PRO A 204 -16.29 -0.08 14.21
CA PRO A 204 -15.32 0.90 14.73
C PRO A 204 -15.87 2.30 14.95
N ALA A 205 -16.80 2.75 14.10
CA ALA A 205 -17.40 4.08 14.24
C ALA A 205 -18.31 4.20 15.48
N GLN A 206 -18.89 3.09 15.93
CA GLN A 206 -19.81 3.02 17.07
C GLN A 206 -19.11 2.73 18.40
N PHE A 207 -17.83 2.43 18.38
CA PHE A 207 -17.06 2.01 19.56
C PHE A 207 -17.19 2.98 20.76
N PHE A 208 -17.10 4.27 20.50
CA PHE A 208 -17.26 5.31 21.51
C PHE A 208 -18.73 5.44 21.98
N GLU A 209 -19.67 5.33 21.08
CA GLU A 209 -21.12 5.44 21.37
C GLU A 209 -21.64 4.24 22.16
N GLU A 210 -21.12 3.03 21.87
CA GLU A 210 -21.37 1.81 22.65
C GLU A 210 -20.61 1.78 23.99
N ARG A 211 -20.03 2.91 24.41
CA ARG A 211 -19.34 3.11 25.69
C ARG A 211 -18.15 2.19 25.96
N PHE A 212 -17.50 1.73 24.91
CA PHE A 212 -16.20 1.10 25.07
C PHE A 212 -15.15 2.17 25.47
N THR A 213 -14.19 1.76 26.30
CA THR A 213 -13.13 2.65 26.75
C THR A 213 -11.80 1.92 26.82
N LEU A 214 -10.71 2.67 26.92
CA LEU A 214 -9.34 2.17 27.00
C LEU A 214 -8.71 2.48 28.37
N ARG A 215 -7.74 1.66 28.77
CA ARG A 215 -7.09 1.72 30.08
C ARG A 215 -6.57 3.13 30.41
N GLN A 216 -6.03 3.87 29.43
CA GLN A 216 -5.47 5.21 29.60
C GLN A 216 -6.47 6.23 30.17
N LYS A 217 -7.76 6.02 29.93
CA LYS A 217 -8.83 6.88 30.45
C LYS A 217 -9.39 6.40 31.81
N LEU A 218 -9.04 5.20 32.24
CA LEU A 218 -9.53 4.59 33.49
C LEU A 218 -8.63 4.85 34.70
N PHE A 219 -7.44 5.40 34.49
CA PHE A 219 -6.58 5.80 35.59
C PHE A 219 -7.23 6.93 36.41
N ALA A 220 -6.96 6.98 37.70
CA ALA A 220 -7.46 8.04 38.59
C ALA A 220 -7.16 9.46 38.05
N LYS A 221 -6.02 9.63 37.38
CA LYS A 221 -5.71 10.79 36.54
C LYS A 221 -5.59 10.27 35.08
N PRO A 222 -6.60 10.50 34.22
CA PRO A 222 -6.56 10.08 32.84
C PRO A 222 -5.29 10.56 32.16
N ARG A 223 -4.64 9.65 31.41
CA ARG A 223 -3.40 9.97 30.69
C ARG A 223 -3.74 10.69 29.39
N HIS A 224 -3.07 11.81 29.16
CA HIS A 224 -3.08 12.48 27.87
C HIS A 224 -2.16 11.71 26.88
N THR A 225 -2.66 11.46 25.68
CA THR A 225 -1.91 10.78 24.61
C THR A 225 -1.34 11.83 23.66
N GLU A 226 -0.03 12.02 23.69
CA GLU A 226 0.68 12.92 22.76
C GLU A 226 0.92 12.21 21.43
N LEU A 227 1.37 10.95 21.47
CA LEU A 227 1.64 10.12 20.30
C LEU A 227 0.83 8.82 20.37
N PHE A 228 0.11 8.56 19.30
CA PHE A 228 -0.60 7.31 19.07
C PHE A 228 -0.03 6.64 17.82
N ILE A 229 0.59 5.47 17.98
CA ILE A 229 1.36 4.78 16.93
C ILE A 229 0.60 3.54 16.50
N ALA A 230 0.16 3.48 15.24
CA ALA A 230 -0.41 2.28 14.62
C ALA A 230 0.71 1.41 14.01
N VAL A 231 0.63 0.10 14.22
CA VAL A 231 1.38 -0.91 13.49
C VAL A 231 0.37 -1.85 12.85
N THR A 232 0.15 -1.70 11.55
CA THR A 232 -0.80 -2.56 10.81
C THR A 232 -0.10 -3.82 10.32
N MET A 233 -0.76 -4.97 10.52
CA MET A 233 -0.25 -6.28 10.11
C MET A 233 -1.36 -7.19 9.59
N TYR A 234 -0.97 -8.17 8.78
CA TYR A 234 -1.85 -9.20 8.25
C TYR A 234 -1.35 -10.61 8.60
N ASN A 235 -0.28 -11.06 7.96
CA ASN A 235 0.34 -12.36 8.20
C ASN A 235 1.88 -12.29 8.16
N GLU A 236 2.42 -11.11 8.39
CA GLU A 236 3.87 -10.90 8.47
C GLU A 236 4.45 -11.81 9.56
N ASP A 237 5.65 -12.32 9.30
CA ASP A 237 6.38 -13.20 10.22
C ASP A 237 6.88 -12.46 11.47
N ASP A 238 7.33 -13.24 12.42
CA ASP A 238 7.86 -12.77 13.70
C ASP A 238 9.06 -11.82 13.52
N PHE A 239 9.93 -12.08 12.54
CA PHE A 239 11.11 -11.26 12.31
C PHE A 239 10.75 -9.86 11.77
N LEU A 240 9.86 -9.77 10.77
CA LEU A 240 9.39 -8.51 10.21
C LEU A 240 8.67 -7.67 11.27
N PHE A 241 7.79 -8.31 12.04
CA PHE A 241 7.09 -7.67 13.15
C PHE A 241 8.07 -7.16 14.23
N ALA A 242 8.96 -8.03 14.70
CA ALA A 242 9.94 -7.71 15.74
C ALA A 242 10.89 -6.59 15.32
N ARG A 243 11.24 -6.52 14.03
CA ARG A 243 12.06 -5.46 13.45
C ARG A 243 11.39 -4.10 13.59
N THR A 244 10.11 -4.01 13.24
CA THR A 244 9.32 -2.78 13.40
C THR A 244 9.23 -2.38 14.87
N MET A 245 8.85 -3.33 15.75
CA MET A 245 8.71 -3.05 17.18
C MET A 245 10.02 -2.65 17.85
N THR A 246 11.14 -3.23 17.45
CA THR A 246 12.47 -2.81 17.94
C THR A 246 12.76 -1.34 17.59
N GLY A 247 12.38 -0.92 16.38
CA GLY A 247 12.48 0.49 15.97
C GLY A 247 11.58 1.39 16.80
N VAL A 248 10.32 1.01 17.02
CA VAL A 248 9.37 1.76 17.85
C VAL A 248 9.88 1.89 19.30
N PHE A 249 10.35 0.79 19.88
CA PHE A 249 10.88 0.79 21.25
C PHE A 249 12.08 1.73 21.42
N LYS A 250 13.00 1.76 20.45
CA LYS A 250 14.14 2.69 20.45
C LYS A 250 13.70 4.15 20.37
N ASN A 251 12.65 4.44 19.62
CA ASN A 251 12.10 5.79 19.55
C ASN A 251 11.47 6.23 20.89
N ILE A 252 10.75 5.34 21.57
CA ILE A 252 10.19 5.62 22.89
C ILE A 252 11.33 5.87 23.91
N GLU A 253 12.36 5.05 23.87
CA GLU A 253 13.57 5.22 24.71
C GLU A 253 14.25 6.56 24.43
N HIS A 254 14.41 6.94 23.14
CA HIS A 254 14.95 8.24 22.78
C HIS A 254 14.11 9.41 23.34
N MET A 255 12.79 9.32 23.25
CA MET A 255 11.90 10.36 23.80
C MET A 255 11.97 10.43 25.31
N CYS A 256 12.11 9.30 25.99
CA CYS A 256 12.27 9.24 27.45
C CYS A 256 13.64 9.75 27.93
N SER A 257 14.69 9.64 27.11
CA SER A 257 16.04 10.12 27.43
C SER A 257 16.22 11.63 27.29
N ARG A 258 15.26 12.35 26.74
CA ARG A 258 15.38 13.78 26.50
C ARG A 258 15.20 14.58 27.79
N THR A 259 16.22 15.39 28.15
CA THR A 259 16.22 16.19 29.37
C THR A 259 15.75 17.63 29.17
N SER A 260 15.96 18.18 27.97
CA SER A 260 15.65 19.59 27.66
C SER A 260 14.33 19.83 26.94
N SER A 261 13.42 18.84 26.90
CA SER A 261 12.14 18.97 26.21
C SER A 261 11.02 19.33 27.18
N LYS A 262 10.12 20.25 26.76
CA LYS A 262 8.92 20.57 27.54
C LYS A 262 7.89 19.42 27.53
N THR A 263 7.91 18.58 26.50
CA THR A 263 6.92 17.51 26.32
C THR A 263 7.46 16.14 26.71
N TRP A 264 8.75 15.87 26.41
CA TRP A 264 9.41 14.59 26.60
C TRP A 264 10.30 14.56 27.82
N GLY A 265 10.58 13.41 28.37
CA GLY A 265 11.41 13.18 29.57
C GLY A 265 11.15 11.78 30.13
N LYS A 266 11.59 11.47 31.35
CA LYS A 266 11.50 10.12 31.96
C LYS A 266 10.10 9.50 31.86
N ASP A 267 9.04 10.30 31.99
CA ASP A 267 7.64 9.89 31.97
C ASP A 267 7.00 9.97 30.54
N ALA A 268 7.81 10.19 29.50
CA ALA A 268 7.31 10.30 28.12
C ALA A 268 6.51 9.08 27.68
N TRP A 269 6.90 7.88 28.14
CA TRP A 269 6.19 6.63 27.82
C TRP A 269 4.70 6.64 28.20
N LYS A 270 4.32 7.40 29.25
CA LYS A 270 2.91 7.56 29.69
C LYS A 270 2.06 8.34 28.66
N LYS A 271 2.72 9.10 27.77
CA LYS A 271 2.10 9.91 26.72
C LYS A 271 2.09 9.23 25.36
N ILE A 272 2.62 8.00 25.25
CA ILE A 272 2.77 7.26 24.01
C ILE A 272 2.00 5.96 24.13
N VAL A 273 1.14 5.68 23.13
CA VAL A 273 0.40 4.42 23.03
C VAL A 273 0.71 3.79 21.69
N VAL A 274 1.08 2.51 21.71
CA VAL A 274 1.36 1.71 20.51
C VAL A 274 0.19 0.77 20.29
N CYS A 275 -0.42 0.84 19.12
CA CYS A 275 -1.55 0.02 18.73
C CYS A 275 -1.15 -0.92 17.59
N VAL A 276 -1.08 -2.20 17.86
CA VAL A 276 -0.88 -3.25 16.86
C VAL A 276 -2.24 -3.74 16.39
N ILE A 277 -2.51 -3.71 15.08
CA ILE A 277 -3.80 -4.10 14.52
C ILE A 277 -3.58 -5.20 13.50
N SER A 278 -4.09 -6.40 13.81
CA SER A 278 -4.01 -7.57 12.94
C SER A 278 -5.31 -7.80 12.20
N ASP A 279 -5.20 -7.99 10.89
CA ASP A 279 -6.33 -8.11 9.98
C ASP A 279 -6.76 -9.57 9.75
N GLY A 280 -7.62 -10.05 10.64
CA GLY A 280 -8.18 -11.40 10.59
C GLY A 280 -7.51 -12.40 11.55
N ARG A 281 -8.28 -12.90 12.54
CA ARG A 281 -7.79 -13.85 13.55
C ARG A 281 -7.25 -15.15 12.94
N ALA A 282 -7.86 -15.64 11.87
CA ALA A 282 -7.40 -16.85 11.18
C ALA A 282 -6.15 -16.66 10.32
N LYS A 283 -5.74 -15.42 10.07
CA LYS A 283 -4.64 -15.08 9.14
C LYS A 283 -3.35 -14.65 9.84
N ILE A 284 -3.41 -14.29 11.11
CA ILE A 284 -2.21 -13.91 11.87
C ILE A 284 -1.18 -15.05 11.90
N ASN A 285 0.08 -14.69 11.64
CA ASN A 285 1.16 -15.67 11.73
C ASN A 285 1.31 -16.20 13.17
N PRO A 286 1.32 -17.53 13.39
CA PRO A 286 1.41 -18.11 14.74
C PRO A 286 2.65 -17.68 15.51
N ARG A 287 3.80 -17.51 14.84
CA ARG A 287 5.05 -17.06 15.49
C ARG A 287 4.96 -15.59 15.92
N THR A 288 4.35 -14.73 15.11
CA THR A 288 4.09 -13.34 15.48
C THR A 288 3.12 -13.24 16.65
N ARG A 289 2.08 -14.09 16.68
CA ARG A 289 1.18 -14.21 17.83
C ARG A 289 1.92 -14.66 19.09
N ALA A 290 2.88 -15.57 18.98
CA ALA A 290 3.73 -16.00 20.10
C ALA A 290 4.62 -14.85 20.61
N VAL A 291 5.16 -14.00 19.74
CA VAL A 291 5.90 -12.80 20.16
C VAL A 291 5.00 -11.84 20.94
N LEU A 292 3.76 -11.60 20.48
CA LEU A 292 2.78 -10.78 21.20
C LEU A 292 2.42 -11.37 22.58
N ALA A 293 2.28 -12.70 22.68
CA ALA A 293 2.08 -13.39 23.95
C ALA A 293 3.29 -13.21 24.88
N GLY A 294 4.50 -13.34 24.34
CA GLY A 294 5.74 -13.12 25.11
C GLY A 294 5.93 -11.67 25.57
N LEU A 295 5.35 -10.69 24.85
CA LEU A 295 5.29 -9.29 25.29
C LEU A 295 4.20 -9.05 26.36
N GLY A 296 3.36 -10.03 26.67
CA GLY A 296 2.24 -9.94 27.61
C GLY A 296 0.97 -9.30 27.03
N VAL A 297 0.92 -9.06 25.73
CA VAL A 297 -0.18 -8.35 25.05
C VAL A 297 -1.19 -9.30 24.41
N TYR A 298 -1.03 -10.61 24.60
CA TYR A 298 -1.96 -11.61 24.12
C TYR A 298 -1.98 -12.79 25.07
N GLN A 299 -3.16 -13.33 25.32
CA GLN A 299 -3.36 -14.61 26.02
C GLN A 299 -4.35 -15.46 25.22
N ASP A 300 -4.00 -16.72 25.01
CA ASP A 300 -4.87 -17.66 24.33
C ASP A 300 -6.03 -18.12 25.25
N GLY A 301 -7.15 -18.54 24.64
CA GLY A 301 -8.32 -19.08 25.35
C GLY A 301 -9.23 -18.06 26.03
N ILE A 302 -8.90 -16.75 26.04
CA ILE A 302 -9.71 -15.69 26.63
C ILE A 302 -10.76 -15.17 25.64
N ALA A 303 -10.41 -15.12 24.36
CA ALA A 303 -11.26 -14.60 23.30
C ALA A 303 -12.61 -15.32 23.24
N LYS A 304 -13.68 -14.55 23.00
CA LYS A 304 -15.05 -15.07 22.86
C LYS A 304 -15.58 -14.76 21.47
N GLN A 305 -16.24 -15.76 20.85
CA GLN A 305 -16.86 -15.59 19.52
C GLN A 305 -18.07 -14.67 19.57
N GLN A 306 -18.86 -14.77 20.63
CA GLN A 306 -20.07 -13.98 20.84
C GLN A 306 -20.17 -13.47 22.27
N VAL A 307 -20.77 -12.32 22.46
CA VAL A 307 -21.09 -11.74 23.76
C VAL A 307 -22.55 -11.29 23.72
N ASN A 308 -23.37 -11.85 24.61
CA ASN A 308 -24.80 -11.54 24.71
C ASN A 308 -25.56 -11.65 23.37
N GLY A 309 -25.26 -12.71 22.59
CA GLY A 309 -25.86 -12.98 21.27
C GLY A 309 -25.33 -12.11 20.12
N LYS A 310 -24.41 -11.18 20.37
CA LYS A 310 -23.76 -10.37 19.33
C LYS A 310 -22.39 -10.96 18.98
N ASP A 311 -22.09 -11.06 17.69
CA ASP A 311 -20.78 -11.51 17.21
C ASP A 311 -19.69 -10.50 17.59
N VAL A 312 -18.52 -11.02 17.99
CA VAL A 312 -17.35 -10.20 18.26
C VAL A 312 -16.70 -9.81 16.92
N THR A 313 -16.49 -8.52 16.73
CA THR A 313 -15.85 -7.97 15.52
C THR A 313 -14.34 -7.79 15.68
N ALA A 314 -13.90 -7.50 16.92
CA ALA A 314 -12.49 -7.38 17.26
C ALA A 314 -12.22 -7.71 18.73
N HIS A 315 -11.08 -8.36 18.97
CA HIS A 315 -10.54 -8.65 20.29
C HIS A 315 -9.47 -7.63 20.63
N ILE A 316 -9.66 -6.90 21.74
CA ILE A 316 -8.78 -5.81 22.17
C ILE A 316 -8.06 -6.23 23.43
N TYR A 317 -6.73 -6.26 23.37
CA TYR A 317 -5.86 -6.59 24.49
C TYR A 317 -5.01 -5.37 24.84
N GLU A 318 -4.98 -4.97 26.09
CA GLU A 318 -4.26 -3.79 26.59
C GLU A 318 -3.29 -4.19 27.70
N TYR A 319 -2.02 -3.85 27.53
CA TYR A 319 -0.97 -4.15 28.52
C TYR A 319 0.18 -3.16 28.43
N THR A 320 0.83 -2.86 29.55
CA THR A 320 2.05 -2.06 29.60
C THR A 320 3.25 -2.98 29.73
N THR A 321 3.89 -3.30 28.58
CA THR A 321 4.99 -4.26 28.55
C THR A 321 6.32 -3.69 29.07
N GLN A 322 7.05 -4.50 29.77
CA GLN A 322 8.44 -4.29 30.20
C GLN A 322 9.41 -5.27 29.53
N VAL A 323 8.92 -6.00 28.52
CA VAL A 323 9.74 -6.93 27.73
C VAL A 323 10.33 -6.21 26.53
N GLY A 324 11.62 -6.44 26.29
CA GLY A 324 12.32 -5.95 25.10
C GLY A 324 12.45 -7.05 24.04
N ILE A 325 12.63 -6.62 22.80
CA ILE A 325 12.88 -7.48 21.64
C ILE A 325 14.33 -7.27 21.20
N GLU A 326 15.06 -8.36 21.03
CA GLU A 326 16.41 -8.39 20.45
C GLU A 326 16.42 -9.27 19.21
N LEU A 327 17.04 -8.77 18.14
CA LEU A 327 17.21 -9.51 16.90
C LEU A 327 18.66 -10.00 16.82
N LYS A 328 18.86 -11.31 16.76
CA LYS A 328 20.18 -11.95 16.54
C LYS A 328 20.10 -12.75 15.24
N GLY A 329 20.73 -12.23 14.18
CA GLY A 329 20.54 -12.77 12.83
C GLY A 329 19.08 -12.69 12.40
N GLU A 330 18.49 -13.81 12.06
CA GLU A 330 17.07 -13.95 11.69
C GLU A 330 16.18 -14.44 12.86
N GLN A 331 16.73 -14.53 14.05
CA GLN A 331 15.99 -15.03 15.23
C GLN A 331 15.53 -13.86 16.12
N VAL A 332 14.33 -14.03 16.67
CA VAL A 332 13.73 -13.08 17.62
C VAL A 332 13.92 -13.62 19.03
N HIS A 333 14.54 -12.81 19.87
CA HIS A 333 14.73 -13.09 21.29
C HIS A 333 14.00 -12.06 22.15
N LEU A 334 13.29 -12.55 23.15
CA LEU A 334 12.64 -11.72 24.16
C LEU A 334 13.49 -11.67 25.41
N LYS A 335 13.68 -10.50 25.99
CA LYS A 335 14.46 -10.29 27.21
C LYS A 335 13.83 -9.21 28.09
N PRO A 336 14.10 -9.20 29.39
CA PRO A 336 13.73 -8.08 30.25
C PRO A 336 14.25 -6.77 29.67
N ARG A 337 13.42 -5.75 29.66
CA ARG A 337 13.80 -4.44 29.14
C ARG A 337 14.44 -3.58 30.23
N SER A 338 15.63 -3.04 29.96
CA SER A 338 16.28 -2.04 30.79
C SER A 338 15.76 -0.61 30.55
N GLY A 339 14.96 -0.43 29.48
CA GLY A 339 14.39 0.86 29.08
C GLY A 339 12.99 1.11 29.66
N PRO A 340 12.36 2.24 29.29
CA PRO A 340 11.03 2.63 29.80
C PRO A 340 9.96 1.61 29.36
N PRO A 341 8.89 1.45 30.17
CA PRO A 341 7.73 0.61 29.77
C PRO A 341 7.06 1.12 28.48
N VAL A 342 6.30 0.26 27.82
CA VAL A 342 5.57 0.60 26.60
C VAL A 342 4.09 0.23 26.74
N GLN A 343 3.21 1.22 26.63
CA GLN A 343 1.78 1.01 26.62
C GLN A 343 1.36 0.45 25.26
N MET A 344 0.80 -0.76 25.24
CA MET A 344 0.41 -1.46 24.02
C MET A 344 -1.09 -1.77 24.02
N ILE A 345 -1.68 -1.62 22.85
CA ILE A 345 -3.01 -2.11 22.49
C ILE A 345 -2.80 -3.10 21.35
N PHE A 346 -3.29 -4.31 21.49
CA PHE A 346 -3.36 -5.27 20.41
C PHE A 346 -4.82 -5.49 20.01
N CYS A 347 -5.16 -5.10 18.80
CA CYS A 347 -6.48 -5.26 18.19
C CYS A 347 -6.41 -6.40 17.17
N LEU A 348 -7.00 -7.54 17.52
CA LEU A 348 -7.12 -8.70 16.65
C LEU A 348 -8.53 -8.73 16.05
N LYS A 349 -8.65 -8.38 14.78
CA LYS A 349 -9.95 -8.41 14.09
C LYS A 349 -10.39 -9.85 13.83
N GLU A 350 -11.67 -10.13 13.98
CA GLU A 350 -12.18 -11.47 13.72
C GLU A 350 -12.13 -11.83 12.23
N LYS A 351 -12.51 -10.90 11.35
CA LYS A 351 -12.53 -11.07 9.89
C LYS A 351 -11.45 -10.27 9.20
N ASN A 352 -10.98 -10.76 8.05
CA ASN A 352 -10.13 -9.97 7.15
C ASN A 352 -10.98 -8.91 6.44
N GLN A 353 -10.82 -7.67 6.84
CA GLN A 353 -11.55 -6.51 6.28
C GLN A 353 -10.61 -5.48 5.66
N LYS A 354 -9.38 -5.88 5.35
CA LYS A 354 -8.33 -5.08 4.71
C LYS A 354 -7.78 -3.94 5.58
N LYS A 355 -6.71 -3.30 5.11
CA LYS A 355 -5.97 -2.26 5.84
C LYS A 355 -6.82 -1.04 6.20
N ILE A 356 -7.71 -0.59 5.31
CA ILE A 356 -8.56 0.59 5.56
C ILE A 356 -9.43 0.37 6.81
N ASN A 357 -9.99 -0.82 7.00
CA ASN A 357 -10.75 -1.14 8.21
C ASN A 357 -9.85 -1.14 9.46
N SER A 358 -8.59 -1.58 9.35
CA SER A 358 -7.63 -1.47 10.46
C SER A 358 -7.40 0.00 10.85
N HIS A 359 -7.31 0.90 9.87
CA HIS A 359 -7.23 2.33 10.12
C HIS A 359 -8.54 2.92 10.70
N ARG A 360 -9.72 2.33 10.41
CA ARG A 360 -10.97 2.71 11.08
C ARG A 360 -10.92 2.38 12.58
N TRP A 361 -10.46 1.18 12.96
CA TRP A 361 -10.23 0.85 14.37
C TRP A 361 -9.28 1.83 15.04
N PHE A 362 -8.20 2.20 14.34
CA PHE A 362 -7.23 3.15 14.88
C PHE A 362 -7.79 4.56 15.06
N PHE A 363 -8.39 5.16 14.02
CA PHE A 363 -8.81 6.56 14.05
C PHE A 363 -10.21 6.78 14.62
N GLN A 364 -11.19 5.92 14.27
CA GLN A 364 -12.59 6.14 14.67
C GLN A 364 -12.94 5.49 16.01
N ALA A 365 -12.39 4.31 16.32
CA ALA A 365 -12.62 3.66 17.60
C ALA A 365 -11.64 4.20 18.66
N PHE A 366 -10.38 3.84 18.58
CA PHE A 366 -9.40 4.16 19.62
C PHE A 366 -9.00 5.63 19.64
N GLY A 367 -8.86 6.26 18.48
CA GLY A 367 -8.52 7.67 18.35
C GLY A 367 -9.55 8.57 19.01
N ARG A 368 -10.85 8.29 18.87
CA ARG A 368 -11.92 9.06 19.57
C ARG A 368 -11.86 8.92 21.08
N VAL A 369 -11.46 7.77 21.59
CA VAL A 369 -11.31 7.54 23.04
C VAL A 369 -10.06 8.21 23.59
N LEU A 370 -8.91 8.05 22.91
CA LEU A 370 -7.61 8.56 23.39
C LEU A 370 -7.45 10.06 23.17
N ASP A 371 -8.04 10.61 22.10
CA ASP A 371 -7.88 11.99 21.63
C ASP A 371 -6.41 12.41 21.55
N PRO A 372 -5.63 11.74 20.70
CA PRO A 372 -4.19 11.98 20.61
C PRO A 372 -3.89 13.29 19.87
N ASN A 373 -2.78 13.94 20.19
CA ASN A 373 -2.32 15.08 19.41
C ASN A 373 -1.84 14.65 18.02
N ILE A 374 -1.03 13.59 17.97
CA ILE A 374 -0.40 13.11 16.73
C ILE A 374 -0.56 11.60 16.60
N CYS A 375 -0.97 11.17 15.43
CA CYS A 375 -1.07 9.78 15.00
C CYS A 375 0.08 9.42 14.07
N VAL A 376 0.73 8.28 14.29
CA VAL A 376 1.79 7.74 13.43
C VAL A 376 1.33 6.42 12.83
N LEU A 377 1.48 6.25 11.52
CA LEU A 377 1.17 5.01 10.82
C LEU A 377 2.46 4.29 10.44
N LEU A 378 2.53 3.00 10.75
CA LEU A 378 3.60 2.09 10.40
C LEU A 378 3.00 0.78 9.87
N ASP A 379 3.60 0.22 8.83
CA ASP A 379 3.31 -1.15 8.42
C ASP A 379 4.32 -2.12 9.07
N ALA A 380 3.86 -3.30 9.46
CA ALA A 380 4.73 -4.36 9.91
C ALA A 380 5.74 -4.72 8.79
N GLY A 381 7.02 -4.77 9.15
CA GLY A 381 8.13 -4.86 8.19
C GLY A 381 8.86 -3.53 7.97
N THR A 382 8.25 -2.38 8.23
CA THR A 382 8.93 -1.07 8.20
C THR A 382 9.58 -0.76 9.54
N LYS A 383 10.89 -0.56 9.54
CA LYS A 383 11.68 -0.24 10.74
C LYS A 383 11.98 1.25 10.80
N PRO A 384 11.37 2.01 11.71
CA PRO A 384 11.76 3.41 11.93
C PRO A 384 13.19 3.49 12.49
N GLY A 385 13.93 4.52 12.08
CA GLY A 385 15.22 4.86 12.67
C GLY A 385 15.09 5.17 14.18
N LYS A 386 16.17 5.19 14.90
CA LYS A 386 16.18 5.27 16.38
C LYS A 386 15.48 6.50 16.99
N ASP A 387 15.39 7.60 16.23
CA ASP A 387 14.84 8.91 16.61
C ASP A 387 13.85 9.46 15.58
N SER A 388 13.46 8.64 14.62
CA SER A 388 12.65 9.06 13.47
C SER A 388 11.25 9.51 13.84
N VAL A 389 10.59 8.83 14.79
CA VAL A 389 9.26 9.22 15.29
C VAL A 389 9.34 10.55 16.05
N TYR A 390 10.43 10.79 16.77
CA TYR A 390 10.68 12.09 17.41
C TYR A 390 10.78 13.21 16.35
N HIS A 391 11.48 12.98 15.26
CA HIS A 391 11.60 13.98 14.19
C HIS A 391 10.26 14.24 13.48
N LEU A 392 9.43 13.22 13.28
CA LEU A 392 8.05 13.42 12.78
C LEU A 392 7.26 14.29 13.78
N TRP A 393 7.26 13.95 15.06
CA TRP A 393 6.62 14.75 16.10
C TRP A 393 7.13 16.19 16.12
N LYS A 394 8.46 16.39 16.00
CA LYS A 394 9.09 17.71 16.01
C LYS A 394 8.61 18.63 14.87
N ALA A 395 8.28 18.07 13.71
CA ALA A 395 7.72 18.83 12.61
C ALA A 395 6.37 19.48 12.99
N PHE A 396 5.53 18.77 13.76
CA PHE A 396 4.28 19.33 14.27
C PHE A 396 4.47 20.34 15.39
N ASP A 397 5.49 20.16 16.22
CA ASP A 397 5.84 21.09 17.28
C ASP A 397 6.35 22.44 16.73
N VAL A 398 7.17 22.38 15.68
CA VAL A 398 7.73 23.59 15.01
C VAL A 398 6.70 24.28 14.13
N GLU A 399 5.83 23.53 13.43
CA GLU A 399 4.83 24.08 12.52
C GLU A 399 3.40 23.73 12.98
N PRO A 400 2.70 24.64 13.66
CA PRO A 400 1.35 24.40 14.16
C PRO A 400 0.34 24.05 13.06
N MET A 401 0.55 24.55 11.82
CA MET A 401 -0.31 24.28 10.66
C MET A 401 0.09 23.00 9.91
N CYS A 402 1.05 22.23 10.40
CA CYS A 402 1.35 20.92 9.85
C CYS A 402 0.20 19.96 10.12
N GLY A 403 -0.51 19.53 9.07
CA GLY A 403 -1.61 18.56 9.16
C GLY A 403 -1.13 17.12 9.02
N GLY A 404 -0.03 16.89 8.28
CA GLY A 404 0.59 15.59 8.10
C GLY A 404 2.03 15.70 7.63
N CYS A 405 2.82 14.67 7.91
CA CYS A 405 4.20 14.59 7.44
C CYS A 405 4.64 13.15 7.20
N CYS A 406 5.67 12.97 6.39
CA CYS A 406 6.34 11.68 6.20
C CYS A 406 7.85 11.82 6.29
N GLY A 407 8.51 10.72 6.62
CA GLY A 407 9.96 10.61 6.59
C GLY A 407 10.51 10.08 5.27
N GLU A 408 11.83 9.95 5.21
CA GLU A 408 12.54 9.29 4.14
C GLU A 408 12.35 7.76 4.24
N ILE A 409 11.70 7.14 3.25
CA ILE A 409 11.65 5.68 3.16
C ILE A 409 12.88 5.19 2.41
N LYS A 410 13.63 4.31 3.05
CA LYS A 410 14.84 3.65 2.51
C LYS A 410 14.56 2.19 2.21
N VAL A 411 15.15 1.70 1.14
CA VAL A 411 15.13 0.28 0.84
C VAL A 411 16.10 -0.46 1.77
N MET A 412 15.68 -1.59 2.31
CA MET A 412 16.54 -2.44 3.12
C MET A 412 17.53 -3.20 2.24
N LEU A 413 18.80 -2.87 2.37
CA LEU A 413 19.86 -3.39 1.50
C LEU A 413 20.66 -4.55 2.10
N SER A 414 20.40 -4.96 3.34
CA SER A 414 21.14 -6.05 4.02
C SER A 414 22.67 -5.89 3.88
N HIS A 415 23.19 -4.74 4.31
CA HIS A 415 24.62 -4.36 4.15
C HIS A 415 25.09 -4.30 2.69
N GLY A 416 24.21 -3.94 1.76
CA GLY A 416 24.52 -3.82 0.34
C GLY A 416 24.36 -5.11 -0.50
N LYS A 417 24.20 -6.26 0.13
CA LYS A 417 24.06 -7.55 -0.60
C LYS A 417 22.87 -7.58 -1.56
N LYS A 418 21.73 -6.97 -1.17
CA LYS A 418 20.53 -6.92 -2.02
C LYS A 418 20.71 -6.04 -3.27
N LEU A 419 21.74 -5.19 -3.37
CA LEU A 419 22.03 -4.39 -4.57
C LEU A 419 22.54 -5.23 -5.75
N LEU A 420 22.93 -6.46 -5.51
CA LEU A 420 23.25 -7.42 -6.60
C LEU A 420 22.01 -7.79 -7.42
N ASN A 421 20.82 -7.66 -6.85
CA ASN A 421 19.58 -7.82 -7.59
C ASN A 421 19.25 -6.50 -8.31
N PRO A 422 19.25 -6.46 -9.66
CA PRO A 422 19.00 -5.23 -10.41
C PRO A 422 17.62 -4.62 -10.16
N LEU A 423 16.59 -5.43 -9.84
CA LEU A 423 15.27 -4.93 -9.49
C LEU A 423 15.29 -4.15 -8.17
N VAL A 424 16.01 -4.65 -7.17
CA VAL A 424 16.16 -3.96 -5.88
C VAL A 424 17.01 -2.70 -6.04
N ALA A 425 18.09 -2.77 -6.85
CA ALA A 425 18.94 -1.60 -7.12
C ALA A 425 18.17 -0.50 -7.85
N GLY A 426 17.36 -0.83 -8.86
CA GLY A 426 16.50 0.11 -9.57
C GLY A 426 15.48 0.78 -8.66
N GLN A 427 14.81 0.01 -7.78
CA GLN A 427 13.87 0.55 -6.80
C GLN A 427 14.56 1.43 -5.75
N ASN A 428 15.77 1.06 -5.31
CA ASN A 428 16.54 1.89 -4.40
C ASN A 428 16.87 3.26 -5.02
N PHE A 429 17.27 3.26 -6.28
CA PHE A 429 17.52 4.50 -7.01
C PHE A 429 16.28 5.38 -7.13
N GLU A 430 15.16 4.80 -7.52
CA GLU A 430 13.86 5.47 -7.62
C GLU A 430 13.45 6.13 -6.29
N TYR A 431 13.54 5.38 -5.18
CA TYR A 431 13.22 5.90 -3.85
C TYR A 431 14.14 7.06 -3.44
N LYS A 432 15.44 6.94 -3.74
CA LYS A 432 16.41 8.00 -3.44
C LYS A 432 16.12 9.26 -4.23
N LEU A 433 15.87 9.16 -5.53
CA LEU A 433 15.49 10.34 -6.34
C LEU A 433 14.20 10.99 -5.84
N SER A 434 13.19 10.20 -5.52
CA SER A 434 11.94 10.74 -4.98
C SER A 434 12.16 11.48 -3.65
N ASN A 435 13.02 10.95 -2.78
CA ASN A 435 13.33 11.57 -1.49
C ASN A 435 14.24 12.82 -1.61
N ILE A 436 15.01 12.95 -2.70
CA ILE A 436 15.91 14.08 -2.94
C ILE A 436 15.23 15.19 -3.75
N LEU A 437 14.36 14.86 -4.70
CA LEU A 437 13.77 15.82 -5.64
C LEU A 437 12.25 15.99 -5.45
N ASP A 438 11.47 14.89 -5.54
CA ASP A 438 10.01 15.00 -5.60
C ASP A 438 9.41 15.45 -4.27
N LYS A 439 9.70 14.72 -3.18
CA LYS A 439 9.14 15.07 -1.86
C LYS A 439 9.61 16.42 -1.31
N PRO A 440 10.87 16.84 -1.49
CA PRO A 440 11.29 18.19 -1.15
C PRO A 440 10.56 19.27 -1.95
N LEU A 441 10.38 19.09 -3.27
CA LEU A 441 9.58 19.99 -4.10
C LEU A 441 8.16 20.13 -3.56
N GLU A 442 7.44 19.02 -3.42
CA GLU A 442 6.06 18.98 -2.92
C GLU A 442 5.94 19.61 -1.51
N SER A 443 6.91 19.32 -0.62
CA SER A 443 6.97 19.92 0.72
C SER A 443 7.18 21.44 0.68
N ALA A 444 7.95 21.96 -0.28
CA ALA A 444 8.13 23.41 -0.47
C ALA A 444 6.82 24.12 -0.79
N PHE A 445 5.96 23.50 -1.59
CA PHE A 445 4.60 23.99 -1.87
C PHE A 445 3.64 23.79 -0.70
N GLY A 446 3.86 22.77 0.11
CA GLY A 446 3.02 22.43 1.27
C GLY A 446 1.92 21.43 0.97
N PHE A 447 1.94 20.82 -0.21
CA PHE A 447 1.10 19.70 -0.61
C PHE A 447 1.98 18.53 -1.06
N ILE A 448 1.97 17.44 -0.31
CA ILE A 448 2.64 16.19 -0.69
C ILE A 448 1.59 15.25 -1.24
N THR A 449 1.79 14.79 -2.48
CA THR A 449 0.83 13.95 -3.19
C THR A 449 0.57 12.62 -2.51
N VAL A 450 1.53 12.10 -1.75
CA VAL A 450 1.38 10.88 -0.96
C VAL A 450 2.21 10.93 0.32
N LEU A 451 1.56 10.77 1.46
CA LEU A 451 2.18 10.42 2.72
C LEU A 451 2.05 8.89 2.88
N PRO A 452 3.11 8.12 2.65
CA PRO A 452 3.00 6.67 2.59
C PRO A 452 2.47 6.08 3.89
N GLY A 453 1.40 5.27 3.84
CA GLY A 453 0.82 4.63 5.02
C GLY A 453 1.77 3.67 5.74
N ALA A 454 2.92 3.35 5.12
CA ALA A 454 3.98 2.56 5.75
C ALA A 454 4.82 3.36 6.74
N PHE A 455 4.96 4.69 6.56
CA PHE A 455 5.71 5.57 7.46
C PHE A 455 5.28 7.03 7.31
N SER A 456 4.25 7.40 8.03
CA SER A 456 3.68 8.76 8.01
C SER A 456 3.12 9.15 9.36
N ALA A 457 2.90 10.44 9.55
CA ALA A 457 2.29 10.96 10.77
C ALA A 457 1.28 12.08 10.43
N TYR A 458 0.26 12.21 11.26
CA TYR A 458 -0.85 13.13 11.06
C TYR A 458 -1.23 13.80 12.38
N ARG A 459 -1.57 15.09 12.32
CA ARG A 459 -2.22 15.78 13.41
C ARG A 459 -3.67 15.31 13.50
N TYR A 460 -4.08 14.73 14.61
CA TYR A 460 -5.40 14.10 14.74
C TYR A 460 -6.55 15.05 14.42
N VAL A 461 -6.50 16.30 14.89
CA VAL A 461 -7.52 17.31 14.61
C VAL A 461 -7.61 17.69 13.12
N ALA A 462 -6.51 17.58 12.37
CA ALA A 462 -6.53 17.83 10.93
C ALA A 462 -7.34 16.76 10.16
N LEU A 463 -7.35 15.53 10.67
CA LEU A 463 -8.07 14.39 10.08
C LEU A 463 -9.57 14.45 10.36
N GLN A 464 -10.00 15.08 11.45
CA GLN A 464 -11.39 15.03 11.90
C GLN A 464 -12.35 15.60 10.85
N ASN A 465 -13.52 14.98 10.75
CA ASN A 465 -14.61 15.48 9.93
C ASN A 465 -15.24 16.74 10.55
N ASP A 466 -15.99 17.48 9.76
CA ASP A 466 -16.80 18.61 10.23
C ASP A 466 -18.06 18.12 10.97
N LYS A 467 -18.87 19.07 11.48
CA LYS A 467 -20.11 18.77 12.21
C LYS A 467 -21.14 17.99 11.38
N ASN A 468 -21.01 18.03 10.03
CA ASN A 468 -21.89 17.31 9.11
C ASN A 468 -21.34 15.92 8.76
N GLY A 469 -20.27 15.47 9.42
CA GLY A 469 -19.61 14.19 9.14
C GLY A 469 -18.76 14.16 7.87
N GLN A 470 -18.62 15.31 7.17
CA GLN A 470 -17.81 15.40 5.94
C GLN A 470 -16.39 15.85 6.28
N GLY A 471 -15.41 15.24 5.63
CA GLY A 471 -14.01 15.64 5.82
C GLY A 471 -13.01 14.55 5.46
N PRO A 472 -11.73 14.73 5.85
CA PRO A 472 -10.67 13.84 5.43
C PRO A 472 -10.87 12.37 5.81
N LEU A 473 -11.29 12.06 7.04
CA LEU A 473 -11.53 10.68 7.45
C LEU A 473 -12.74 10.04 6.77
N GLU A 474 -13.82 10.79 6.55
CA GLU A 474 -14.97 10.27 5.80
C GLU A 474 -14.56 9.90 4.38
N ARG A 475 -13.86 10.79 3.69
CA ARG A 475 -13.35 10.54 2.34
C ARG A 475 -12.37 9.36 2.31
N TYR A 476 -11.46 9.30 3.27
CA TYR A 476 -10.50 8.21 3.38
C TYR A 476 -11.18 6.84 3.52
N PHE A 477 -12.20 6.75 4.38
CA PHE A 477 -12.90 5.50 4.67
C PHE A 477 -13.98 5.13 3.66
N MET A 478 -14.32 6.01 2.71
CA MET A 478 -15.21 5.64 1.59
C MET A 478 -14.69 4.42 0.81
N GLY A 479 -13.38 4.23 0.73
CA GLY A 479 -12.77 3.08 0.07
C GLY A 479 -13.23 1.72 0.60
N GLU A 480 -13.57 1.61 1.90
CA GLU A 480 -14.12 0.38 2.47
C GLU A 480 -15.57 0.14 2.01
N LYS A 481 -16.38 1.18 1.98
CA LYS A 481 -17.81 1.09 1.60
C LYS A 481 -18.01 0.77 0.12
N MET A 482 -17.00 1.02 -0.72
CA MET A 482 -17.07 0.81 -2.17
C MET A 482 -16.73 -0.61 -2.62
N HIS A 483 -16.36 -1.50 -1.71
CA HIS A 483 -16.20 -2.91 -2.01
C HIS A 483 -17.58 -3.61 -1.94
N GLY A 484 -18.37 -3.44 -2.95
CA GLY A 484 -19.71 -4.01 -3.10
C GLY A 484 -20.53 -3.19 -4.08
N ALA A 485 -21.54 -3.77 -4.69
CA ALA A 485 -22.39 -3.26 -5.74
C ALA A 485 -22.45 -1.72 -5.89
N ASN A 486 -22.19 -1.20 -7.10
CA ASN A 486 -22.41 0.18 -7.56
C ASN A 486 -21.28 1.21 -7.40
N ALA A 487 -20.06 0.84 -7.05
CA ALA A 487 -18.95 1.80 -7.14
C ALA A 487 -18.52 2.01 -8.60
N GLY A 488 -18.47 3.26 -9.05
CA GLY A 488 -17.86 3.58 -10.34
C GLY A 488 -16.39 3.16 -10.36
N ILE A 489 -15.93 2.54 -11.44
CA ILE A 489 -14.57 1.99 -11.54
C ILE A 489 -13.47 3.07 -11.40
N PHE A 490 -13.74 4.30 -11.81
CA PHE A 490 -12.82 5.42 -11.62
C PHE A 490 -12.52 5.61 -10.12
N THR A 491 -13.57 5.68 -9.31
CA THR A 491 -13.48 5.82 -7.87
C THR A 491 -12.84 4.60 -7.23
N ALA A 492 -13.17 3.40 -7.69
CA ALA A 492 -12.58 2.16 -7.18
C ALA A 492 -11.05 2.11 -7.41
N ASN A 493 -10.57 2.51 -8.61
CA ASN A 493 -9.13 2.63 -8.88
C ASN A 493 -8.46 3.74 -8.08
N MET A 494 -9.13 4.88 -7.88
CA MET A 494 -8.64 5.97 -7.04
C MET A 494 -8.33 5.50 -5.62
N TYR A 495 -9.17 4.63 -5.05
CA TYR A 495 -8.97 4.07 -3.71
C TYR A 495 -7.94 2.93 -3.63
N LEU A 496 -7.28 2.56 -4.72
CA LEU A 496 -6.06 1.74 -4.65
C LEU A 496 -4.85 2.51 -4.05
N ALA A 497 -4.96 3.85 -3.98
CA ALA A 497 -4.00 4.74 -3.33
C ALA A 497 -4.74 5.75 -2.43
N GLU A 498 -5.44 5.24 -1.44
CA GLU A 498 -6.26 5.99 -0.48
C GLU A 498 -5.47 7.07 0.26
N ASP A 499 -4.18 6.85 0.51
CA ASP A 499 -3.27 7.80 1.14
C ASP A 499 -3.19 9.13 0.37
N ARG A 500 -3.29 9.10 -0.97
CA ARG A 500 -3.27 10.31 -1.81
C ARG A 500 -4.53 11.14 -1.64
N ILE A 501 -5.67 10.49 -1.49
CA ILE A 501 -6.94 11.16 -1.25
C ILE A 501 -6.90 11.86 0.09
N LEU A 502 -6.40 11.17 1.12
CA LEU A 502 -6.24 11.76 2.45
C LEU A 502 -5.36 13.01 2.41
N CYS A 503 -4.24 12.97 1.68
CA CYS A 503 -3.35 14.13 1.52
C CYS A 503 -4.07 15.33 0.88
N PHE A 504 -4.82 15.11 -0.20
CA PHE A 504 -5.57 16.14 -0.87
C PHE A 504 -6.65 16.75 0.04
N GLU A 505 -7.45 15.90 0.70
CA GLU A 505 -8.57 16.35 1.57
C GLU A 505 -8.07 17.11 2.81
N ILE A 506 -6.89 16.79 3.36
CA ILE A 506 -6.30 17.57 4.46
C ILE A 506 -5.96 18.98 4.01
N VAL A 507 -5.28 19.14 2.87
CA VAL A 507 -4.82 20.45 2.38
C VAL A 507 -5.99 21.30 1.91
N THR A 508 -7.02 20.70 1.32
CA THR A 508 -8.20 21.41 0.81
C THR A 508 -9.33 21.55 1.82
N LYS A 509 -9.13 21.10 3.07
CA LYS A 509 -10.15 21.15 4.13
C LYS A 509 -10.71 22.55 4.30
N ARG A 510 -12.06 22.65 4.25
CA ARG A 510 -12.78 23.95 4.35
C ARG A 510 -12.41 24.70 5.62
N LYS A 511 -12.23 26.02 5.50
CA LYS A 511 -11.92 26.94 6.61
C LYS A 511 -10.68 26.53 7.41
N CYS A 512 -9.78 25.79 6.82
CA CYS A 512 -8.52 25.36 7.42
C CYS A 512 -7.36 25.67 6.48
N ARG A 513 -6.15 25.66 7.02
CA ARG A 513 -4.89 25.92 6.29
C ARG A 513 -3.81 24.91 6.63
N TRP A 514 -4.21 23.61 6.62
CA TRP A 514 -3.30 22.52 6.88
C TRP A 514 -2.32 22.33 5.73
N LEU A 515 -1.07 22.07 6.07
CA LEU A 515 0.01 21.81 5.12
C LEU A 515 0.59 20.43 5.37
N LEU A 516 1.20 19.85 4.34
CA LEU A 516 1.93 18.59 4.43
C LEU A 516 3.43 18.86 4.34
N ARG A 517 4.24 18.06 5.07
CA ARG A 517 5.69 18.24 5.19
C ARG A 517 6.48 16.97 4.99
N TYR A 518 7.61 17.08 4.35
CA TYR A 518 8.62 16.04 4.28
C TYR A 518 9.70 16.30 5.32
N VAL A 519 10.03 15.28 6.12
CA VAL A 519 10.98 15.36 7.22
C VAL A 519 12.18 14.47 6.90
N LYS A 520 13.21 15.05 6.28
CA LYS A 520 14.41 14.32 5.87
C LYS A 520 15.15 13.64 7.03
N SER A 521 15.11 14.22 8.23
CA SER A 521 15.76 13.68 9.42
C SER A 521 15.10 12.41 9.95
N SER A 522 13.85 12.16 9.57
CA SER A 522 13.10 10.97 9.93
C SER A 522 13.26 9.90 8.85
N THR A 523 13.74 8.72 9.22
CA THR A 523 13.99 7.64 8.26
C THR A 523 13.24 6.36 8.64
N GLY A 524 12.77 5.61 7.66
CA GLY A 524 12.19 4.28 7.83
C GLY A 524 12.75 3.32 6.77
N GLU A 525 13.18 2.13 7.19
CA GLU A 525 13.69 1.08 6.31
C GLU A 525 12.59 0.06 6.03
N THR A 526 12.33 -0.26 4.76
CA THR A 526 11.34 -1.25 4.34
C THR A 526 11.89 -2.19 3.28
N ASP A 527 11.33 -3.39 3.19
CA ASP A 527 11.62 -4.31 2.11
C ASP A 527 10.90 -3.88 0.83
N VAL A 528 11.49 -4.25 -0.30
CA VAL A 528 10.91 -4.06 -1.64
C VAL A 528 10.88 -5.40 -2.36
N PRO A 529 9.96 -5.60 -3.33
CA PRO A 529 9.90 -6.81 -4.13
C PRO A 529 11.24 -7.11 -4.81
N ASP A 530 11.70 -8.33 -4.67
CA ASP A 530 12.91 -8.85 -5.34
C ASP A 530 12.58 -9.78 -6.52
N GLN A 531 11.29 -10.15 -6.66
CA GLN A 531 10.75 -10.94 -7.76
C GLN A 531 9.94 -10.08 -8.72
N MET A 532 10.09 -10.31 -10.04
CA MET A 532 9.41 -9.51 -11.07
C MET A 532 7.89 -9.60 -10.96
N ALA A 533 7.34 -10.76 -10.64
CA ALA A 533 5.89 -10.95 -10.51
C ALA A 533 5.29 -10.10 -9.38
N GLU A 534 5.95 -10.06 -8.23
CA GLU A 534 5.52 -9.25 -7.09
C GLU A 534 5.67 -7.75 -7.38
N PHE A 535 6.75 -7.39 -8.06
CA PHE A 535 7.02 -6.02 -8.49
C PHE A 535 5.91 -5.49 -9.42
N ILE A 536 5.52 -6.27 -10.44
CA ILE A 536 4.43 -5.92 -11.36
C ILE A 536 3.11 -5.72 -10.59
N LEU A 537 2.76 -6.66 -9.69
CA LEU A 537 1.51 -6.58 -8.93
C LEU A 537 1.48 -5.38 -7.97
N GLN A 538 2.59 -5.08 -7.32
CA GLN A 538 2.72 -3.89 -6.48
C GLN A 538 2.56 -2.61 -7.31
N ARG A 539 3.26 -2.53 -8.45
CA ARG A 539 3.26 -1.36 -9.34
C ARG A 539 1.92 -1.14 -10.04
N ARG A 540 1.18 -2.19 -10.38
CA ARG A 540 -0.18 -2.05 -10.89
C ARG A 540 -1.04 -1.19 -9.95
N ARG A 541 -1.05 -1.51 -8.66
CA ARG A 541 -1.81 -0.75 -7.66
C ARG A 541 -1.32 0.70 -7.56
N TRP A 542 -0.02 0.90 -7.49
CA TRP A 542 0.56 2.23 -7.32
C TRP A 542 0.35 3.12 -8.54
N LEU A 543 0.55 2.59 -9.74
CA LEU A 543 0.39 3.35 -10.99
C LEU A 543 -1.08 3.71 -11.23
N ASN A 544 -1.99 2.72 -11.16
CA ASN A 544 -3.42 3.00 -11.34
C ASN A 544 -3.95 3.93 -10.25
N GLY A 545 -3.71 3.61 -8.97
CA GLY A 545 -4.15 4.44 -7.87
C GLY A 545 -3.62 5.87 -7.95
N SER A 546 -2.33 6.04 -8.27
CA SER A 546 -1.70 7.35 -8.43
C SER A 546 -2.29 8.14 -9.59
N PHE A 547 -2.50 7.50 -10.74
CA PHE A 547 -3.05 8.14 -11.93
C PHE A 547 -4.47 8.67 -11.68
N PHE A 548 -5.36 7.81 -11.16
CA PHE A 548 -6.75 8.21 -10.89
C PHE A 548 -6.87 9.21 -9.74
N ALA A 549 -6.06 9.08 -8.68
CA ALA A 549 -6.03 10.03 -7.58
C ALA A 549 -5.48 11.40 -8.01
N ALA A 550 -4.51 11.45 -8.92
CA ALA A 550 -3.99 12.69 -9.46
C ALA A 550 -5.01 13.39 -10.36
N ILE A 551 -5.74 12.64 -11.22
CA ILE A 551 -6.86 13.21 -11.99
C ILE A 551 -7.94 13.76 -11.04
N TYR A 552 -8.26 13.04 -9.95
CA TYR A 552 -9.19 13.53 -8.95
C TYR A 552 -8.73 14.86 -8.35
N ALA A 553 -7.47 14.94 -7.90
CA ALA A 553 -6.92 16.16 -7.32
C ALA A 553 -6.93 17.33 -8.31
N ILE A 554 -6.55 17.09 -9.58
CA ILE A 554 -6.55 18.10 -10.64
C ILE A 554 -7.97 18.57 -10.95
N THR A 555 -8.93 17.67 -11.08
CA THR A 555 -10.33 18.05 -11.38
C THR A 555 -11.02 18.75 -10.21
N HIS A 556 -10.56 18.53 -8.99
CA HIS A 556 -11.10 19.13 -7.77
C HIS A 556 -10.24 20.29 -7.21
N PHE A 557 -9.28 20.79 -7.99
CA PHE A 557 -8.39 21.89 -7.57
C PHE A 557 -9.13 23.11 -6.99
N TYR A 558 -10.36 23.37 -7.45
CA TYR A 558 -11.20 24.47 -6.97
C TYR A 558 -11.51 24.42 -5.46
N GLN A 559 -11.36 23.24 -4.82
CA GLN A 559 -11.55 23.10 -3.36
C GLN A 559 -10.51 23.90 -2.58
N VAL A 560 -9.31 24.15 -3.14
CA VAL A 560 -8.27 25.00 -2.54
C VAL A 560 -8.81 26.41 -2.24
N PHE A 561 -9.69 26.94 -3.10
CA PHE A 561 -10.27 28.27 -2.89
C PHE A 561 -11.25 28.33 -1.73
N ARG A 562 -11.81 27.17 -1.30
CA ARG A 562 -12.70 27.06 -0.14
C ARG A 562 -11.93 26.92 1.18
N SER A 563 -10.63 26.71 1.12
CA SER A 563 -9.73 26.66 2.28
C SER A 563 -9.41 28.08 2.76
N ASP A 564 -8.84 28.17 3.96
CA ASP A 564 -8.41 29.46 4.57
C ASP A 564 -6.90 29.76 4.33
N HIS A 565 -6.32 29.15 3.31
CA HIS A 565 -4.94 29.47 2.91
C HIS A 565 -4.82 30.92 2.43
N SER A 566 -3.67 31.56 2.70
CA SER A 566 -3.36 32.89 2.14
C SER A 566 -3.34 32.86 0.61
N PHE A 567 -3.60 34.00 0.00
CA PHE A 567 -3.60 34.16 -1.47
C PHE A 567 -2.31 33.61 -2.09
N LEU A 568 -1.14 34.01 -1.54
CA LEU A 568 0.15 33.52 -2.04
C LEU A 568 0.27 31.99 -1.95
N ARG A 569 -0.23 31.37 -0.87
CA ARG A 569 -0.22 29.92 -0.74
C ARG A 569 -1.14 29.24 -1.75
N LYS A 570 -2.33 29.78 -1.99
CA LYS A 570 -3.24 29.28 -3.03
C LYS A 570 -2.61 29.36 -4.41
N PHE A 571 -1.93 30.47 -4.70
CA PHE A 571 -1.19 30.65 -5.96
C PHE A 571 -0.08 29.59 -6.10
N MET A 572 0.72 29.36 -5.06
CA MET A 572 1.76 28.32 -5.08
C MET A 572 1.17 26.90 -5.28
N LEU A 573 0.07 26.58 -4.63
CA LEU A 573 -0.63 25.30 -4.85
C LEU A 573 -1.14 25.18 -6.30
N MET A 574 -1.60 26.26 -6.90
CA MET A 574 -2.00 26.26 -8.32
C MET A 574 -0.83 25.96 -9.26
N ILE A 575 0.35 26.52 -9.01
CA ILE A 575 1.57 26.18 -9.77
C ILE A 575 1.87 24.67 -9.66
N GLU A 576 1.74 24.11 -8.48
CA GLU A 576 1.95 22.68 -8.26
C GLU A 576 0.93 21.83 -9.03
N PHE A 577 -0.36 22.19 -9.05
CA PHE A 577 -1.37 21.49 -9.86
C PHE A 577 -1.11 21.58 -11.36
N ILE A 578 -0.64 22.74 -11.84
CA ILE A 578 -0.22 22.89 -13.25
C ILE A 578 0.96 21.96 -13.54
N TYR A 579 1.98 21.95 -12.67
CA TYR A 579 3.12 21.06 -12.80
C TYR A 579 2.67 19.58 -12.84
N GLN A 580 1.79 19.15 -11.93
CA GLN A 580 1.25 17.79 -11.91
C GLN A 580 0.45 17.47 -13.17
N THR A 581 -0.32 18.42 -13.69
CA THR A 581 -1.07 18.26 -14.95
C THR A 581 -0.14 18.00 -16.12
N ILE A 582 0.94 18.79 -16.25
CA ILE A 582 1.96 18.60 -17.29
C ILE A 582 2.63 17.22 -17.11
N ALA A 583 3.00 16.85 -15.89
CA ALA A 583 3.63 15.55 -15.60
C ALA A 583 2.73 14.35 -15.97
N ILE A 584 1.41 14.45 -15.74
CA ILE A 584 0.45 13.40 -16.13
C ILE A 584 0.33 13.31 -17.66
N ILE A 585 0.30 14.43 -18.38
CA ILE A 585 0.27 14.45 -19.84
C ILE A 585 1.51 13.74 -20.39
N PHE A 586 2.71 14.06 -19.87
CA PHE A 586 3.94 13.35 -20.27
C PHE A 586 3.91 11.85 -19.93
N ALA A 587 3.37 11.48 -18.78
CA ALA A 587 3.21 10.08 -18.40
C ALA A 587 2.22 9.33 -19.31
N TRP A 588 1.14 9.98 -19.74
CA TRP A 588 0.14 9.41 -20.67
C TRP A 588 0.76 9.10 -22.03
N PHE A 589 1.61 9.98 -22.53
CA PHE A 589 2.33 9.79 -23.78
C PHE A 589 3.69 9.07 -23.64
N GLY A 590 3.97 8.50 -22.49
CA GLY A 590 5.29 7.93 -22.18
C GLY A 590 5.74 6.85 -23.15
N ILE A 591 4.86 5.95 -23.59
CA ILE A 591 5.19 4.88 -24.56
C ILE A 591 5.48 5.49 -25.93
N GLY A 592 4.64 6.40 -26.41
CA GLY A 592 4.83 7.08 -27.69
C GLY A 592 6.11 7.91 -27.72
N ASN A 593 6.36 8.69 -26.66
CA ASN A 593 7.58 9.49 -26.52
C ASN A 593 8.84 8.61 -26.53
N PHE A 594 8.82 7.47 -25.81
CA PHE A 594 9.98 6.58 -25.76
C PHE A 594 10.23 5.92 -27.12
N PHE A 595 9.15 5.48 -27.81
CA PHE A 595 9.27 4.95 -29.17
C PHE A 595 9.80 5.97 -30.17
N LEU A 596 9.30 7.20 -30.16
CA LEU A 596 9.72 8.27 -31.07
C LEU A 596 11.19 8.63 -30.85
N VAL A 597 11.64 8.79 -29.62
CA VAL A 597 13.06 9.03 -29.32
C VAL A 597 13.93 7.85 -29.81
N PHE A 598 13.48 6.63 -29.59
CA PHE A 598 14.16 5.44 -30.06
C PHE A 598 14.26 5.42 -31.60
N HIS A 599 13.16 5.62 -32.31
CA HIS A 599 13.08 5.65 -33.78
C HIS A 599 13.97 6.72 -34.38
N ILE A 600 13.87 7.96 -33.85
CA ILE A 600 14.68 9.09 -34.34
C ILE A 600 16.17 8.82 -34.17
N LEU A 601 16.64 8.38 -33.00
CA LEU A 601 18.06 8.08 -32.76
C LEU A 601 18.54 6.91 -33.60
N THR A 602 17.73 5.89 -33.81
CA THR A 602 18.05 4.71 -34.63
C THR A 602 18.17 5.09 -36.09
N THR A 603 17.27 5.91 -36.62
CA THR A 603 17.32 6.43 -37.99
C THR A 603 18.56 7.28 -38.20
N TYR A 604 18.90 8.14 -37.24
CA TYR A 604 20.12 8.94 -37.30
C TYR A 604 21.39 8.08 -37.32
N LEU A 605 21.45 7.04 -36.51
CA LEU A 605 22.58 6.09 -36.48
C LEU A 605 22.69 5.32 -37.79
N GLY A 606 21.57 4.92 -38.41
CA GLY A 606 21.54 4.24 -39.71
C GLY A 606 21.92 5.14 -40.89
N ALA A 607 21.65 6.44 -40.83
CA ALA A 607 22.01 7.42 -41.84
C ALA A 607 23.50 7.81 -41.77
N SER A 608 24.15 7.63 -40.64
CA SER A 608 25.56 7.96 -40.45
C SER A 608 26.46 7.03 -41.27
N ASN A 609 27.35 7.59 -42.10
CA ASN A 609 28.26 6.80 -42.94
C ASN A 609 29.32 6.00 -42.15
N LEU A 610 29.43 6.21 -40.85
CA LEU A 610 30.46 5.61 -39.98
C LEU A 610 30.23 4.12 -39.75
N LEU A 611 28.96 3.69 -39.60
CA LEU A 611 28.59 2.27 -39.45
C LEU A 611 28.11 1.66 -40.76
N GLY A 612 27.97 2.45 -41.85
CA GLY A 612 27.58 2.00 -43.18
C GLY A 612 26.38 1.06 -43.21
N THR A 613 26.50 -0.05 -43.93
CA THR A 613 25.44 -1.06 -44.01
C THR A 613 25.09 -1.71 -42.69
N VAL A 614 26.09 -1.86 -41.78
CA VAL A 614 25.86 -2.46 -40.45
C VAL A 614 24.91 -1.59 -39.59
N GLY A 615 25.08 -0.29 -39.61
CA GLY A 615 24.20 0.64 -38.88
C GLY A 615 22.77 0.57 -39.38
N LYS A 616 22.55 0.48 -40.70
CA LYS A 616 21.21 0.31 -41.29
C LYS A 616 20.55 -1.01 -40.87
N ILE A 617 21.30 -2.11 -40.93
CA ILE A 617 20.80 -3.44 -40.53
C ILE A 617 20.45 -3.45 -39.06
N LEU A 618 21.35 -2.96 -38.20
CA LEU A 618 21.09 -2.88 -36.76
C LEU A 618 19.84 -2.03 -36.48
N GLY A 619 19.68 -0.89 -37.15
CA GLY A 619 18.49 -0.03 -37.00
C GLY A 619 17.21 -0.80 -37.29
N ILE A 620 17.12 -1.48 -38.43
CA ILE A 620 15.94 -2.26 -38.79
C ILE A 620 15.70 -3.40 -37.79
N VAL A 621 16.73 -4.15 -37.41
CA VAL A 621 16.60 -5.27 -36.48
C VAL A 621 16.09 -4.80 -35.12
N PHE A 622 16.65 -3.74 -34.56
CA PHE A 622 16.25 -3.24 -33.25
C PHE A 622 14.87 -2.56 -33.27
N GLU A 623 14.47 -1.95 -34.39
CA GLU A 623 13.12 -1.38 -34.55
C GLU A 623 12.05 -2.47 -34.53
N TRP A 624 12.23 -3.53 -35.30
CA TRP A 624 11.32 -4.67 -35.28
C TRP A 624 11.33 -5.41 -33.94
N LEU A 625 12.50 -5.54 -33.31
CA LEU A 625 12.65 -6.11 -31.99
C LEU A 625 11.87 -5.28 -30.95
N TYR A 626 11.96 -3.95 -31.03
CA TYR A 626 11.23 -3.03 -30.17
C TYR A 626 9.71 -3.25 -30.31
N LEU A 627 9.20 -3.21 -31.53
CA LEU A 627 7.78 -3.38 -31.81
C LEU A 627 7.27 -4.77 -31.38
N ALA A 628 8.03 -5.84 -31.69
CA ALA A 628 7.68 -7.19 -31.29
C ALA A 628 7.63 -7.33 -29.75
N THR A 629 8.62 -6.76 -29.05
CA THR A 629 8.65 -6.77 -27.57
C THR A 629 7.49 -5.98 -26.98
N LEU A 630 7.16 -4.83 -27.57
CA LEU A 630 6.03 -4.00 -27.12
C LEU A 630 4.69 -4.73 -27.27
N VAL A 631 4.42 -5.32 -28.45
CA VAL A 631 3.21 -6.12 -28.70
C VAL A 631 3.14 -7.31 -27.75
N THR A 632 4.26 -8.01 -27.53
CA THR A 632 4.33 -9.12 -26.57
C THR A 632 3.96 -8.67 -25.15
N CYS A 633 4.40 -7.48 -24.71
CA CYS A 633 4.00 -6.93 -23.41
C CYS A 633 2.48 -6.73 -23.30
N PHE A 634 1.81 -6.25 -24.36
CA PHE A 634 0.34 -6.14 -24.40
C PHE A 634 -0.34 -7.51 -24.32
N VAL A 635 0.14 -8.49 -25.11
CA VAL A 635 -0.42 -9.85 -25.09
C VAL A 635 -0.30 -10.49 -23.71
N LEU A 636 0.88 -10.38 -23.07
CA LEU A 636 1.10 -10.91 -21.73
C LEU A 636 0.21 -10.20 -20.69
N ALA A 637 0.02 -8.89 -20.83
CA ALA A 637 -0.73 -8.09 -19.87
C ALA A 637 -2.25 -8.36 -19.90
N LEU A 638 -2.81 -8.76 -21.06
CA LEU A 638 -4.25 -8.92 -21.24
C LEU A 638 -4.80 -10.24 -20.68
N GLY A 639 -4.01 -11.28 -20.53
CA GLY A 639 -4.52 -12.61 -20.19
C GLY A 639 -3.78 -13.35 -19.09
N ASN A 640 -2.55 -12.98 -18.75
CA ASN A 640 -1.69 -13.79 -17.90
C ASN A 640 -1.46 -13.19 -16.51
N ARG A 641 -1.58 -14.03 -15.48
CA ARG A 641 -1.15 -13.66 -14.12
C ARG A 641 0.38 -13.61 -14.06
N PRO A 642 1.01 -12.55 -13.50
CA PRO A 642 2.47 -12.41 -13.43
C PRO A 642 3.18 -13.59 -12.79
N GLY A 643 2.59 -14.19 -11.75
CA GLY A 643 3.18 -15.35 -11.07
C GLY A 643 3.34 -16.57 -11.99
N GLY A 644 2.32 -16.89 -12.82
CA GLY A 644 2.38 -17.98 -13.78
C GLY A 644 3.23 -17.67 -15.01
N SER A 645 3.42 -16.40 -15.35
CA SER A 645 4.12 -15.93 -16.55
C SER A 645 5.47 -15.26 -16.23
N ASN A 646 6.03 -15.46 -15.04
CA ASN A 646 7.23 -14.79 -14.57
C ASN A 646 8.42 -14.95 -15.52
N LYS A 647 8.59 -16.14 -16.13
CA LYS A 647 9.66 -16.39 -17.11
C LYS A 647 9.55 -15.49 -18.34
N PHE A 648 8.32 -15.33 -18.87
CA PHE A 648 8.07 -14.48 -20.03
C PHE A 648 8.31 -13.00 -19.71
N TYR A 649 7.85 -12.52 -18.57
CA TYR A 649 8.13 -11.16 -18.12
C TYR A 649 9.63 -10.91 -17.95
N MET A 650 10.37 -11.85 -17.36
CA MET A 650 11.83 -11.73 -17.25
C MET A 650 12.50 -11.70 -18.62
N THR A 651 12.04 -12.51 -19.58
CA THR A 651 12.55 -12.47 -20.97
C THR A 651 12.31 -11.10 -21.59
N MET A 652 11.12 -10.50 -21.41
CA MET A 652 10.85 -9.14 -21.89
C MET A 652 11.77 -8.10 -21.23
N VAL A 653 12.04 -8.23 -19.95
CA VAL A 653 13.00 -7.34 -19.25
C VAL A 653 14.40 -7.42 -19.89
N TYR A 654 14.88 -8.62 -20.22
CA TYR A 654 16.18 -8.78 -20.89
C TYR A 654 16.20 -8.16 -22.29
N PHE A 655 15.13 -8.32 -23.08
CA PHE A 655 15.02 -7.63 -24.37
C PHE A 655 15.03 -6.11 -24.22
N TRP A 656 14.29 -5.58 -23.24
CA TRP A 656 14.29 -4.14 -22.96
C TRP A 656 15.65 -3.62 -22.49
N ILE A 657 16.41 -4.40 -21.73
CA ILE A 657 17.79 -4.06 -21.35
C ILE A 657 18.66 -3.99 -22.62
N GLY A 658 18.55 -4.96 -23.54
CA GLY A 658 19.27 -4.96 -24.82
C GLY A 658 18.95 -3.74 -25.69
N ILE A 659 17.65 -3.39 -25.79
CA ILE A 659 17.18 -2.18 -26.49
C ILE A 659 17.75 -0.92 -25.83
N MET A 660 17.78 -0.86 -24.50
CA MET A 660 18.32 0.32 -23.78
C MET A 660 19.84 0.45 -23.93
N CYS A 661 20.57 -0.67 -23.96
CA CYS A 661 22.00 -0.64 -24.27
C CYS A 661 22.25 -0.08 -25.66
N TYR A 662 21.49 -0.55 -26.66
CA TYR A 662 21.58 -0.04 -28.03
C TYR A 662 21.23 1.45 -28.10
N LEU A 663 20.13 1.88 -27.43
CA LEU A 663 19.71 3.28 -27.42
C LEU A 663 20.75 4.20 -26.74
N SER A 664 21.36 3.73 -25.65
CA SER A 664 22.44 4.46 -24.97
C SER A 664 23.65 4.60 -25.84
N PHE A 665 24.03 3.53 -26.55
CA PHE A 665 25.11 3.57 -27.54
C PHE A 665 24.78 4.56 -28.65
N ALA A 666 23.57 4.52 -29.24
CA ALA A 666 23.14 5.42 -30.29
C ALA A 666 23.18 6.89 -29.85
N ALA A 667 22.71 7.18 -28.64
CA ALA A 667 22.71 8.53 -28.09
C ALA A 667 24.14 9.08 -27.90
N VAL A 668 25.07 8.29 -27.35
CA VAL A 668 26.47 8.68 -27.17
C VAL A 668 27.14 8.86 -28.50
N PHE A 669 26.90 7.91 -29.43
CA PHE A 669 27.51 7.96 -30.78
C PHE A 669 27.07 9.20 -31.55
N VAL A 670 25.79 9.48 -31.60
CA VAL A 670 25.25 10.69 -32.28
C VAL A 670 25.81 11.97 -31.65
N THR A 671 25.91 12.00 -30.33
CA THR A 671 26.48 13.17 -29.61
C THR A 671 27.97 13.36 -30.01
N VAL A 672 28.78 12.31 -29.93
CA VAL A 672 30.20 12.37 -30.31
C VAL A 672 30.37 12.77 -31.77
N LYS A 673 29.52 12.23 -32.67
CA LYS A 673 29.55 12.53 -34.10
C LYS A 673 29.20 13.98 -34.38
N SER A 674 28.14 14.49 -33.75
CA SER A 674 27.74 15.90 -33.86
C SER A 674 28.86 16.85 -33.42
N VAL A 675 29.55 16.52 -32.31
CA VAL A 675 30.70 17.28 -31.82
C VAL A 675 31.90 17.21 -32.82
N GLN A 676 32.16 16.02 -33.40
CA GLN A 676 33.23 15.86 -34.35
C GLN A 676 32.99 16.61 -35.67
N GLU A 677 31.79 16.71 -36.13
CA GLU A 677 31.39 17.47 -37.32
C GLU A 677 31.54 18.98 -37.08
N ASP A 678 31.06 19.48 -35.93
CA ASP A 678 31.28 20.87 -35.54
C ASP A 678 32.75 21.28 -35.39
N LEU A 679 33.57 20.37 -34.81
CA LEU A 679 35.02 20.61 -34.67
C LEU A 679 35.78 20.63 -36.01
N LYS A 680 35.26 19.93 -37.06
CA LYS A 680 35.87 19.96 -38.41
C LYS A 680 35.56 21.28 -39.11
N ASP A 681 34.36 21.81 -38.90
CA ASP A 681 33.96 23.08 -39.51
C ASP A 681 34.55 24.31 -38.78
N HIS A 682 34.92 24.14 -37.49
CA HIS A 682 35.52 25.15 -36.64
C HIS A 682 36.74 24.64 -35.84
N PRO A 683 37.97 24.73 -36.38
CA PRO A 683 39.17 24.14 -35.75
C PRO A 683 39.60 24.80 -34.42
N HIS A 684 39.04 25.96 -34.05
CA HIS A 684 39.22 26.58 -32.76
C HIS A 684 37.92 26.51 -31.95
N PHE A 685 37.81 25.46 -31.11
CA PHE A 685 36.63 25.23 -30.27
C PHE A 685 36.53 26.33 -29.20
N GLU A 686 35.59 27.24 -29.35
CA GLU A 686 35.20 28.16 -28.27
C GLU A 686 33.91 27.68 -27.63
N VAL A 687 33.80 27.85 -26.31
CA VAL A 687 32.58 27.48 -25.54
C VAL A 687 31.31 28.17 -26.08
N SER A 688 31.47 29.29 -26.79
CA SER A 688 30.43 30.03 -27.49
C SER A 688 29.77 29.22 -28.65
N GLU A 689 30.49 28.25 -29.23
CA GLU A 689 30.01 27.44 -30.35
C GLU A 689 29.02 26.37 -29.92
N ILE A 690 29.06 25.90 -28.64
CA ILE A 690 28.05 25.02 -28.03
C ILE A 690 26.65 25.66 -28.19
N PHE A 691 26.58 26.97 -28.08
CA PHE A 691 25.30 27.70 -28.21
C PHE A 691 24.88 27.93 -29.68
N ARG A 692 25.75 27.70 -30.64
CA ARG A 692 25.50 27.93 -32.06
C ARG A 692 24.82 26.73 -32.74
N ASN A 693 25.18 25.49 -32.37
CA ASN A 693 24.52 24.29 -32.86
C ASN A 693 23.28 23.95 -31.98
N LYS A 694 22.09 24.27 -32.50
CA LYS A 694 20.82 24.09 -31.76
C LYS A 694 20.56 22.67 -31.31
N THR A 695 20.91 21.65 -32.12
CA THR A 695 20.67 20.24 -31.80
C THR A 695 21.63 19.77 -30.72
N PHE A 696 22.92 20.06 -30.85
CA PHE A 696 23.92 19.74 -29.84
C PHE A 696 23.62 20.41 -28.50
N PHE A 697 23.29 21.69 -28.54
CA PHE A 697 22.93 22.46 -27.34
C PHE A 697 21.71 21.83 -26.65
N SER A 698 20.67 21.46 -27.40
CA SER A 698 19.47 20.81 -26.83
C SER A 698 19.78 19.47 -26.19
N ILE A 699 20.65 18.64 -26.77
CA ILE A 699 21.09 17.37 -26.22
C ILE A 699 21.90 17.58 -24.93
N VAL A 700 22.88 18.49 -24.97
CA VAL A 700 23.72 18.79 -23.80
C VAL A 700 22.89 19.35 -22.64
N VAL A 701 21.98 20.27 -22.92
CA VAL A 701 21.07 20.84 -21.92
C VAL A 701 20.16 19.76 -21.34
N SER A 702 19.61 18.86 -22.16
CA SER A 702 18.73 17.80 -21.68
C SER A 702 19.47 16.79 -20.80
N ILE A 703 20.64 16.33 -21.24
CA ILE A 703 21.49 15.42 -20.45
C ILE A 703 21.93 16.11 -19.15
N GLY A 704 22.41 17.33 -19.24
CA GLY A 704 22.85 18.12 -18.10
C GLY A 704 21.70 18.42 -17.11
N SER A 705 20.55 18.82 -17.61
CA SER A 705 19.38 19.12 -16.76
C SER A 705 18.76 17.87 -16.12
N THR A 706 19.04 16.68 -16.63
CA THR A 706 18.54 15.45 -16.02
C THR A 706 19.61 14.80 -15.15
N TYR A 707 20.67 14.28 -15.76
CA TYR A 707 21.63 13.45 -15.02
C TYR A 707 22.58 14.27 -14.14
N LEU A 708 23.08 15.42 -14.65
CA LEU A 708 23.95 16.28 -13.84
C LEU A 708 23.20 16.89 -12.66
N MET A 709 21.94 17.30 -12.86
CA MET A 709 21.14 17.81 -11.73
C MET A 709 20.82 16.74 -10.69
N TRP A 710 20.58 15.48 -11.10
CA TRP A 710 20.43 14.36 -10.15
C TRP A 710 21.71 14.19 -9.32
N PHE A 711 22.85 14.22 -9.98
CA PHE A 711 24.15 14.08 -9.32
C PHE A 711 24.44 15.24 -8.35
N VAL A 712 24.25 16.48 -8.79
CA VAL A 712 24.44 17.69 -8.00
C VAL A 712 23.49 17.71 -6.81
N ALA A 713 22.20 17.41 -7.03
CA ALA A 713 21.21 17.33 -5.95
C ALA A 713 21.61 16.27 -4.92
N SER A 714 22.06 15.10 -5.35
CA SER A 714 22.48 14.01 -4.46
C SER A 714 23.69 14.39 -3.60
N ILE A 715 24.65 15.13 -4.16
CA ILE A 715 25.79 15.66 -3.41
C ILE A 715 25.33 16.69 -2.36
N ILE A 716 24.51 17.65 -2.77
CA ILE A 716 24.00 18.70 -1.86
C ILE A 716 23.16 18.10 -0.72
N PHE A 717 22.40 17.05 -1.01
CA PHE A 717 21.65 16.27 -0.02
C PHE A 717 22.52 15.34 0.83
N LEU A 718 23.85 15.28 0.59
CA LEU A 718 24.82 14.43 1.26
C LEU A 718 24.51 12.93 1.15
N ASP A 719 23.93 12.51 0.04
CA ASP A 719 23.61 11.11 -0.22
C ASP A 719 23.89 10.71 -1.70
N PRO A 720 25.14 10.77 -2.19
CA PRO A 720 25.47 10.51 -3.59
C PRO A 720 25.65 9.02 -3.93
N TRP A 721 25.73 8.13 -2.94
CA TRP A 721 26.15 6.74 -3.14
C TRP A 721 25.30 5.95 -4.13
N HIS A 722 24.00 6.21 -4.19
CA HIS A 722 23.09 5.54 -5.13
C HIS A 722 23.40 5.88 -6.59
N MET A 723 24.01 7.05 -6.87
CA MET A 723 24.47 7.41 -8.22
C MET A 723 25.59 6.50 -8.72
N PHE A 724 26.43 5.99 -7.82
CA PHE A 724 27.52 5.09 -8.20
C PHE A 724 27.11 3.61 -8.19
N THR A 725 26.20 3.23 -7.28
CA THR A 725 25.86 1.82 -7.05
C THR A 725 24.63 1.33 -7.81
N CYS A 726 23.70 2.22 -8.17
CA CYS A 726 22.37 1.85 -8.69
C CYS A 726 21.99 2.55 -10.00
N PHE A 727 22.77 3.55 -10.43
CA PHE A 727 22.42 4.39 -11.58
C PHE A 727 22.31 3.57 -12.88
N ILE A 728 23.30 2.74 -13.15
CA ILE A 728 23.33 1.92 -14.40
C ILE A 728 22.14 0.96 -14.42
N GLN A 729 21.87 0.27 -13.30
CA GLN A 729 20.76 -0.65 -13.20
C GLN A 729 19.42 0.07 -13.42
N TYR A 730 19.26 1.27 -12.88
CA TYR A 730 18.07 2.08 -13.07
C TYR A 730 17.86 2.50 -14.53
N ILE A 731 18.92 3.00 -15.18
CA ILE A 731 18.88 3.38 -16.61
C ILE A 731 18.51 2.18 -17.48
N LEU A 732 19.12 1.03 -17.27
CA LEU A 732 18.83 -0.18 -18.04
C LEU A 732 17.40 -0.70 -17.83
N LEU A 733 16.83 -0.49 -16.66
CA LEU A 733 15.46 -0.88 -16.35
C LEU A 733 14.43 0.19 -16.73
N THR A 734 14.82 1.40 -17.15
CA THR A 734 13.88 2.48 -17.52
C THR A 734 12.80 2.02 -18.53
N PRO A 735 13.13 1.28 -19.61
CA PRO A 735 12.09 0.79 -20.52
C PRO A 735 11.10 -0.18 -19.85
N THR A 736 11.54 -0.96 -18.87
CA THR A 736 10.68 -1.84 -18.09
C THR A 736 9.66 -1.02 -17.29
N TYR A 737 10.09 0.07 -16.66
CA TYR A 737 9.18 1.00 -15.94
C TYR A 737 8.16 1.64 -16.89
N ILE A 738 8.58 2.08 -18.08
CA ILE A 738 7.73 2.78 -19.04
C ILE A 738 6.80 1.81 -19.77
N ASN A 739 7.34 0.71 -20.31
CA ASN A 739 6.59 -0.19 -21.19
C ASN A 739 5.94 -1.33 -20.41
N VAL A 740 6.69 -2.16 -19.66
CA VAL A 740 6.12 -3.34 -19.03
C VAL A 740 5.13 -2.98 -17.92
N LEU A 741 5.54 -2.10 -17.00
CA LEU A 741 4.72 -1.78 -15.82
C LEU A 741 3.48 -0.96 -16.16
N ASN A 742 3.58 0.06 -17.04
CA ASN A 742 2.44 0.87 -17.45
C ASN A 742 1.45 0.06 -18.30
N ILE A 743 1.94 -0.76 -19.24
CA ILE A 743 1.08 -1.63 -20.05
C ILE A 743 0.31 -2.58 -19.14
N TYR A 744 1.01 -3.25 -18.22
CA TYR A 744 0.33 -4.15 -17.29
C TYR A 744 -0.68 -3.40 -16.40
N ALA A 745 -0.33 -2.23 -15.89
CA ALA A 745 -1.22 -1.44 -15.04
C ALA A 745 -2.50 -1.05 -15.78
N PHE A 746 -2.41 -0.44 -16.97
CA PHE A 746 -3.59 0.00 -17.72
C PHE A 746 -4.42 -1.16 -18.26
N CYS A 747 -3.79 -2.25 -18.73
CA CYS A 747 -4.51 -3.46 -19.15
C CYS A 747 -5.25 -4.16 -18.00
N ASN A 748 -4.93 -3.84 -16.74
CA ASN A 748 -5.52 -4.44 -15.57
C ASN A 748 -6.21 -3.42 -14.63
N THR A 749 -6.77 -2.34 -15.18
CA THR A 749 -7.57 -1.36 -14.41
C THR A 749 -8.87 -1.93 -13.87
N HIS A 750 -9.37 -3.02 -14.45
CA HIS A 750 -10.54 -3.76 -13.95
C HIS A 750 -10.26 -4.50 -12.64
N ASP A 751 -9.00 -4.81 -12.35
CA ASP A 751 -8.60 -5.47 -11.12
C ASP A 751 -8.37 -4.44 -10.01
N ILE A 752 -9.39 -4.22 -9.21
CA ILE A 752 -9.39 -3.33 -8.04
C ILE A 752 -9.03 -4.05 -6.74
N THR A 753 -8.53 -5.30 -6.82
CA THR A 753 -8.17 -6.06 -5.63
C THR A 753 -7.00 -5.40 -4.89
N TRP A 754 -7.18 -5.26 -3.58
CA TRP A 754 -6.19 -4.70 -2.68
C TRP A 754 -5.42 -5.83 -2.01
N GLY A 755 -4.16 -5.98 -2.38
CA GLY A 755 -3.27 -7.02 -1.85
C GLY A 755 -3.01 -8.15 -2.82
N THR A 756 -1.92 -8.87 -2.59
CA THR A 756 -1.48 -10.05 -3.34
C THR A 756 -2.16 -11.35 -2.85
N LYS A 757 -3.02 -11.26 -1.83
CA LYS A 757 -3.58 -12.40 -1.10
C LYS A 757 -5.09 -12.42 -1.31
N GLY A 758 -5.58 -13.52 -1.89
CA GLY A 758 -6.98 -13.70 -2.25
C GLY A 758 -7.94 -13.62 -1.06
N ASP A 759 -9.16 -13.17 -1.34
CA ASP A 759 -10.27 -13.28 -0.41
C ASP A 759 -10.64 -14.77 -0.29
N ASP A 760 -10.28 -15.40 0.81
CA ASP A 760 -10.83 -16.72 1.16
C ASP A 760 -12.26 -16.50 1.68
N LYS A 761 -13.24 -16.73 0.83
CA LYS A 761 -14.61 -16.96 1.26
C LYS A 761 -14.65 -18.36 1.89
N ALA A 762 -14.45 -18.45 3.20
CA ALA A 762 -14.77 -19.66 3.93
C ALA A 762 -16.31 -19.80 3.95
N GLU A 763 -16.82 -20.91 3.44
CA GLU A 763 -18.22 -21.28 3.60
C GLU A 763 -18.58 -21.32 5.08
N LYS A 764 -19.73 -20.72 5.42
CA LYS A 764 -20.27 -20.75 6.77
C LYS A 764 -20.75 -22.18 7.05
N LEU A 765 -20.05 -22.88 7.90
CA LEU A 765 -20.53 -24.12 8.49
C LEU A 765 -21.61 -23.80 9.54
N PRO A 766 -22.63 -24.66 9.72
CA PRO A 766 -23.64 -24.47 10.73
C PRO A 766 -23.01 -24.47 12.12
N SER A 767 -23.42 -23.51 12.97
CA SER A 767 -22.93 -23.41 14.34
C SER A 767 -23.63 -24.43 15.23
N ALA A 768 -22.87 -25.30 15.86
CA ALA A 768 -23.35 -26.16 16.94
C ALA A 768 -23.26 -25.39 18.27
N ASN A 769 -24.38 -25.12 18.90
CA ASN A 769 -24.45 -24.43 20.19
C ASN A 769 -24.25 -25.42 21.35
N LEU A 770 -23.25 -25.23 22.17
CA LEU A 770 -23.01 -26.01 23.37
C LEU A 770 -24.01 -25.63 24.47
N LYS A 771 -24.78 -26.61 24.97
CA LYS A 771 -25.56 -26.50 26.22
C LYS A 771 -24.70 -26.65 27.46
N PRO A 772 -25.15 -26.09 28.63
CA PRO A 772 -24.49 -26.35 29.91
C PRO A 772 -24.42 -27.82 30.19
N GLY A 773 -23.23 -28.40 30.36
CA GLY A 773 -23.01 -29.84 30.56
C GLY A 773 -22.28 -30.58 29.44
N GLY A 774 -21.79 -29.85 28.40
CA GLY A 774 -20.92 -30.45 27.38
C GLY A 774 -21.61 -31.21 26.26
N LYS A 775 -22.95 -31.09 26.16
CA LYS A 775 -23.76 -31.74 25.10
C LYS A 775 -24.05 -30.71 23.98
N VAL A 776 -23.94 -31.18 22.76
CA VAL A 776 -24.20 -30.38 21.54
C VAL A 776 -25.53 -30.84 20.97
N ASP A 777 -26.44 -29.92 20.68
CA ASP A 777 -27.66 -30.24 19.91
C ASP A 777 -27.30 -30.33 18.41
N VAL A 778 -27.37 -31.51 17.89
CA VAL A 778 -27.28 -31.77 16.45
C VAL A 778 -28.65 -32.25 15.97
N ASN A 779 -29.29 -31.57 15.06
CA ASN A 779 -30.50 -32.04 14.42
C ASN A 779 -30.13 -33.16 13.44
N ILE A 780 -30.29 -34.38 13.88
CA ILE A 780 -30.18 -35.57 13.05
C ILE A 780 -31.60 -36.18 12.95
N PRO A 781 -32.12 -36.40 11.73
CA PRO A 781 -33.38 -37.11 11.58
C PRO A 781 -33.18 -38.54 12.11
N GLN A 782 -33.97 -38.88 13.13
CA GLN A 782 -33.89 -40.20 13.78
C GLN A 782 -35.04 -41.13 13.43
N ASP A 783 -36.05 -40.62 12.75
CA ASP A 783 -37.22 -41.39 12.39
C ASP A 783 -37.14 -41.87 10.95
N ASP A 784 -37.37 -43.14 10.72
CA ASP A 784 -37.37 -43.76 9.36
C ASP A 784 -38.36 -43.04 8.42
N GLY A 785 -39.43 -42.46 8.98
CA GLY A 785 -40.35 -41.61 8.25
C GLY A 785 -39.77 -40.33 7.72
N ASP A 786 -38.94 -39.65 8.52
CA ASP A 786 -38.28 -38.40 8.12
C ASP A 786 -37.16 -38.62 7.12
N LEU A 787 -36.42 -39.72 7.27
CA LEU A 787 -35.40 -40.13 6.32
C LEU A 787 -35.95 -40.48 4.96
N ASN A 788 -37.06 -41.23 4.95
CA ASN A 788 -37.76 -41.58 3.70
C ASN A 788 -38.42 -40.33 3.06
N ALA A 789 -38.99 -39.39 3.86
CA ALA A 789 -39.57 -38.17 3.34
C ALA A 789 -38.52 -37.26 2.70
N GLN A 790 -37.31 -37.15 3.30
CA GLN A 790 -36.20 -36.42 2.71
C GLN A 790 -35.69 -37.08 1.42
N TYR A 791 -35.55 -38.42 1.44
CA TYR A 791 -35.16 -39.19 0.26
C TYR A 791 -36.15 -39.05 -0.89
N GLU A 792 -37.44 -39.13 -0.59
CA GLU A 792 -38.52 -38.94 -1.62
C GLU A 792 -38.57 -37.48 -2.11
N ALA A 793 -38.31 -36.49 -1.25
CA ALA A 793 -38.23 -35.09 -1.66
C ALA A 793 -37.07 -34.86 -2.64
N GLU A 794 -35.93 -35.47 -2.39
CA GLU A 794 -34.76 -35.41 -3.29
C GLU A 794 -35.08 -36.16 -4.63
N LEU A 795 -35.68 -37.31 -4.59
CA LEU A 795 -36.11 -38.05 -5.79
C LEU A 795 -37.18 -37.27 -6.61
N ARG A 796 -38.11 -36.56 -5.94
CA ARG A 796 -39.06 -35.68 -6.60
C ARG A 796 -38.39 -34.48 -7.26
N SER A 797 -37.37 -33.91 -6.61
CA SER A 797 -36.56 -32.82 -7.20
C SER A 797 -35.82 -33.29 -8.46
N PHE A 798 -35.43 -34.57 -8.50
CA PHE A 798 -34.78 -35.18 -9.66
C PHE A 798 -35.77 -35.47 -10.79
N SER A 799 -37.04 -35.74 -10.47
CA SER A 799 -38.09 -36.02 -11.48
C SER A 799 -38.75 -34.77 -12.03
N MET A 800 -38.57 -33.62 -11.40
CA MET A 800 -39.06 -32.34 -11.94
C MET A 800 -38.13 -31.86 -13.05
N LYS A 801 -38.67 -31.54 -14.21
CA LYS A 801 -37.92 -30.82 -15.25
C LYS A 801 -37.33 -29.57 -14.61
N PRO A 802 -35.99 -29.37 -14.71
CA PRO A 802 -35.40 -28.14 -14.17
C PRO A 802 -36.14 -26.94 -14.79
N PRO A 803 -36.53 -25.94 -13.98
CA PRO A 803 -37.11 -24.74 -14.52
C PRO A 803 -36.10 -24.21 -15.54
N LYS A 804 -36.56 -23.77 -16.71
CA LYS A 804 -35.72 -23.06 -17.66
C LYS A 804 -35.12 -21.89 -16.88
N GLU A 805 -33.86 -22.02 -16.46
CA GLU A 805 -33.08 -20.89 -15.97
C GLU A 805 -33.11 -19.83 -17.06
N VAL A 806 -33.91 -18.83 -16.83
CA VAL A 806 -33.71 -17.54 -17.50
C VAL A 806 -32.35 -17.10 -16.93
N LYS A 807 -31.29 -17.24 -17.70
CA LYS A 807 -29.97 -16.72 -17.37
C LYS A 807 -30.09 -15.20 -17.26
N SER A 808 -30.59 -14.72 -16.16
CA SER A 808 -30.39 -13.33 -15.73
C SER A 808 -28.94 -13.23 -15.36
N VAL A 809 -28.18 -12.45 -16.11
CA VAL A 809 -26.79 -12.11 -15.80
C VAL A 809 -26.79 -11.58 -14.36
N SER A 810 -26.00 -12.19 -13.48
CA SER A 810 -25.93 -11.80 -12.09
C SER A 810 -25.43 -10.34 -11.98
N GLU A 811 -25.79 -9.61 -10.94
CA GLU A 811 -25.30 -8.23 -10.73
C GLU A 811 -23.76 -8.18 -10.63
N GLU A 812 -23.14 -9.25 -10.12
CA GLU A 812 -21.69 -9.39 -10.09
C GLU A 812 -21.08 -9.52 -11.50
N GLU A 813 -21.72 -10.26 -12.40
CA GLU A 813 -21.28 -10.38 -13.79
C GLU A 813 -21.46 -9.07 -14.57
N LYS A 814 -22.58 -8.36 -14.37
CA LYS A 814 -22.80 -7.02 -14.95
C LYS A 814 -21.75 -6.03 -14.50
N GLN A 815 -21.40 -6.04 -13.21
CA GLN A 815 -20.35 -5.19 -12.66
C GLN A 815 -18.96 -5.57 -13.21
N ALA A 816 -18.65 -6.86 -13.31
CA ALA A 816 -17.40 -7.33 -13.91
C ALA A 816 -17.28 -6.92 -15.39
N ASP A 817 -18.36 -7.01 -16.15
CA ASP A 817 -18.39 -6.60 -17.55
C ASP A 817 -18.27 -5.07 -17.72
N TYR A 818 -18.90 -4.29 -16.85
CA TYR A 818 -18.71 -2.85 -16.79
C TYR A 818 -17.23 -2.49 -16.52
N TYR A 819 -16.58 -3.18 -15.58
CA TYR A 819 -15.18 -2.94 -15.27
C TYR A 819 -14.24 -3.32 -16.43
N LYS A 820 -14.50 -4.43 -17.12
CA LYS A 820 -13.76 -4.85 -18.31
C LYS A 820 -14.00 -3.88 -19.48
N GLY A 821 -15.24 -3.39 -19.65
CA GLY A 821 -15.59 -2.39 -20.64
C GLY A 821 -14.83 -1.07 -20.44
N PHE A 822 -14.79 -0.55 -19.21
CA PHE A 822 -14.00 0.63 -18.88
C PHE A 822 -12.51 0.43 -19.14
N ARG A 823 -11.93 -0.71 -18.71
CA ARG A 823 -10.55 -1.06 -19.04
C ARG A 823 -10.28 -0.96 -20.54
N SER A 824 -11.16 -1.56 -21.33
CA SER A 824 -11.00 -1.55 -22.79
C SER A 824 -11.05 -0.14 -23.35
N ALA A 825 -11.98 0.71 -22.88
CA ALA A 825 -12.07 2.11 -23.27
C ALA A 825 -10.78 2.91 -22.92
N VAL A 826 -10.25 2.73 -21.71
CA VAL A 826 -9.01 3.42 -21.28
C VAL A 826 -7.82 2.95 -22.11
N VAL A 827 -7.65 1.64 -22.32
CA VAL A 827 -6.53 1.09 -23.10
C VAL A 827 -6.60 1.54 -24.54
N LEU A 828 -7.79 1.49 -25.16
CA LEU A 828 -7.99 1.95 -26.53
C LEU A 828 -7.68 3.45 -26.66
N ALA A 829 -8.23 4.29 -25.78
CA ALA A 829 -7.94 5.72 -25.80
C ALA A 829 -6.43 5.98 -25.65
N TRP A 830 -5.77 5.29 -24.73
CA TRP A 830 -4.34 5.43 -24.50
C TRP A 830 -3.51 5.01 -25.72
N VAL A 831 -3.82 3.86 -26.30
CA VAL A 831 -3.14 3.34 -27.51
C VAL A 831 -3.35 4.30 -28.68
N PHE A 832 -4.62 4.71 -28.94
CA PHE A 832 -4.92 5.62 -30.05
C PHE A 832 -4.26 6.98 -29.89
N CYS A 833 -4.23 7.57 -28.69
CA CYS A 833 -3.52 8.82 -28.42
C CYS A 833 -2.01 8.71 -28.71
N ASN A 834 -1.37 7.63 -28.25
CA ASN A 834 0.07 7.39 -28.49
C ASN A 834 0.36 7.10 -29.96
N PHE A 835 -0.52 6.37 -30.64
CA PHE A 835 -0.42 6.14 -32.08
C PHE A 835 -0.61 7.41 -32.88
N ALA A 836 -1.60 8.23 -32.54
CA ALA A 836 -1.84 9.54 -33.17
C ALA A 836 -0.63 10.45 -33.01
N LEU A 837 -0.01 10.49 -31.83
CA LEU A 837 1.24 11.21 -31.62
C LEU A 837 2.35 10.72 -32.57
N GLY A 838 2.54 9.40 -32.67
CA GLY A 838 3.49 8.79 -33.59
C GLY A 838 3.20 9.13 -35.05
N ALA A 839 1.94 9.02 -35.46
CA ALA A 839 1.53 9.34 -36.82
C ALA A 839 1.76 10.83 -37.17
N VAL A 840 1.44 11.74 -36.26
CA VAL A 840 1.66 13.18 -36.48
C VAL A 840 3.14 13.53 -36.62
N VAL A 841 3.99 12.89 -35.80
CA VAL A 841 5.45 13.16 -35.80
C VAL A 841 6.16 12.49 -36.97
N LEU A 842 5.78 11.24 -37.32
CA LEU A 842 6.49 10.44 -38.32
C LEU A 842 5.88 10.51 -39.72
N SER A 843 4.59 10.90 -39.89
CA SER A 843 3.99 10.93 -41.22
C SER A 843 4.51 12.08 -42.07
N ALA A 844 5.01 11.75 -43.25
CA ALA A 844 5.35 12.70 -44.30
C ALA A 844 4.10 13.30 -45.00
N ALA A 845 2.91 12.78 -44.72
CA ALA A 845 1.64 13.14 -45.38
C ALA A 845 0.89 14.33 -44.73
N GLY A 846 1.53 15.10 -43.87
CA GLY A 846 0.94 16.32 -43.36
C GLY A 846 1.23 17.54 -44.25
N LEU A 847 0.67 18.71 -43.93
CA LEU A 847 0.73 20.01 -44.56
C LEU A 847 2.06 20.41 -45.24
N GLU A 848 3.18 19.74 -44.97
CA GLU A 848 4.49 19.99 -45.61
C GLU A 848 4.55 19.62 -47.08
N ASN A 849 3.68 18.69 -47.56
CA ASN A 849 3.63 18.39 -49.01
C ASN A 849 3.05 19.52 -49.84
N PHE A 850 2.43 20.49 -49.21
CA PHE A 850 1.94 21.66 -49.94
C PHE A 850 3.02 22.75 -50.08
N ASP A 851 3.99 22.85 -49.14
CA ASP A 851 5.05 23.86 -49.21
C ASP A 851 6.39 23.32 -49.81
N ASN A 852 6.57 22.01 -49.87
CA ASN A 852 7.86 21.40 -50.30
C ASN A 852 7.97 21.09 -51.79
N LYS A 853 7.01 21.46 -52.66
CA LYS A 853 7.21 21.38 -54.11
C LYS A 853 8.36 22.25 -54.62
N ASP A 854 8.67 23.31 -53.85
CA ASP A 854 9.76 24.22 -54.24
C ASP A 854 11.15 23.75 -53.71
N ALA A 855 11.18 22.96 -52.60
CA ALA A 855 12.42 22.45 -52.04
C ALA A 855 12.97 21.21 -52.77
N ALA A 856 12.12 20.40 -53.39
CA ALA A 856 12.51 19.25 -54.19
C ALA A 856 13.27 19.65 -55.47
N SER A 857 13.16 20.89 -55.90
CA SER A 857 13.92 21.42 -57.06
C SER A 857 15.39 21.77 -56.75
N ASN A 858 15.77 21.84 -55.44
CA ASN A 858 17.11 22.31 -55.03
C ASN A 858 18.04 21.21 -54.51
N GLY A 859 17.71 19.93 -54.72
CA GLY A 859 18.67 18.81 -54.43
C GLY A 859 19.10 18.66 -52.95
N GLN A 860 18.38 19.23 -52.01
CA GLN A 860 18.61 18.95 -50.59
C GLN A 860 18.00 17.62 -50.17
N ASP A 861 18.83 16.72 -49.63
CA ASP A 861 18.44 15.45 -49.09
C ASP A 861 17.36 15.64 -48.01
N LEU A 862 16.13 15.27 -48.35
CA LEU A 862 14.94 15.32 -47.47
C LEU A 862 14.96 14.23 -46.39
N THR A 863 16.11 13.88 -45.82
CA THR A 863 16.23 12.74 -44.90
C THR A 863 15.80 13.01 -43.46
N GLN A 864 15.44 14.24 -43.11
CA GLN A 864 14.85 14.57 -41.82
C GLN A 864 13.72 15.57 -41.96
N SER A 865 12.50 15.14 -41.62
CA SER A 865 11.36 16.03 -41.47
C SER A 865 11.65 17.06 -40.35
N ASN A 866 11.54 18.33 -40.66
CA ASN A 866 11.65 19.44 -39.68
C ASN A 866 10.77 19.19 -38.42
N ARG A 867 9.71 18.42 -38.55
CA ARG A 867 8.81 18.06 -37.44
C ARG A 867 9.46 17.15 -36.41
N SER A 868 10.19 16.11 -36.86
CA SER A 868 10.89 15.20 -35.93
C SER A 868 11.92 15.95 -35.10
N LEU A 869 12.62 16.92 -35.71
CA LEU A 869 13.56 17.79 -34.99
C LEU A 869 12.88 18.72 -34.01
N ILE A 870 11.80 19.39 -34.43
CA ILE A 870 11.00 20.26 -33.55
C ILE A 870 10.42 19.44 -32.40
N TYR A 871 9.85 18.28 -32.66
CA TYR A 871 9.33 17.40 -31.63
C TYR A 871 10.40 16.99 -30.63
N MET A 872 11.59 16.55 -31.13
CA MET A 872 12.72 16.17 -30.28
C MET A 872 13.12 17.36 -29.37
N GLN A 873 13.24 18.54 -29.92
CA GLN A 873 13.53 19.77 -29.13
C GLN A 873 12.47 20.03 -28.09
N VAL A 874 11.17 19.97 -28.44
CA VAL A 874 10.08 20.16 -27.49
C VAL A 874 10.13 19.16 -26.35
N VAL A 875 10.35 17.86 -26.63
CA VAL A 875 10.46 16.83 -25.60
C VAL A 875 11.69 17.08 -24.72
N LEU A 876 12.86 17.34 -25.31
CA LEU A 876 14.09 17.57 -24.57
C LEU A 876 13.99 18.80 -23.66
N TRP A 877 13.47 19.92 -24.16
CA TRP A 877 13.29 21.13 -23.37
C TRP A 877 12.23 20.99 -22.29
N SER A 878 11.16 20.23 -22.54
CA SER A 878 10.13 19.95 -21.54
C SER A 878 10.69 19.10 -20.40
N VAL A 879 11.47 18.07 -20.73
CA VAL A 879 12.15 17.24 -19.70
C VAL A 879 13.15 18.09 -18.89
N ALA A 880 13.91 18.97 -19.58
CA ALA A 880 14.83 19.88 -18.92
C ALA A 880 14.11 20.86 -17.99
N ALA A 881 12.99 21.43 -18.42
CA ALA A 881 12.19 22.35 -17.62
C ALA A 881 11.59 21.66 -16.39
N LEU A 882 11.00 20.46 -16.54
CA LEU A 882 10.45 19.69 -15.43
C LEU A 882 11.54 19.28 -14.42
N SER A 883 12.71 18.86 -14.90
CA SER A 883 13.84 18.49 -14.04
C SER A 883 14.40 19.69 -13.29
N SER A 884 14.54 20.84 -13.98
CA SER A 884 14.98 22.09 -13.37
C SER A 884 13.99 22.59 -12.31
N PHE A 885 12.70 22.49 -12.57
CA PHE A 885 11.66 22.84 -11.60
C PHE A 885 11.76 21.99 -10.33
N LYS A 886 11.96 20.67 -10.48
CA LYS A 886 12.20 19.77 -9.34
C LYS A 886 13.45 20.18 -8.56
N PHE A 887 14.53 20.47 -9.24
CA PHE A 887 15.80 20.86 -8.62
C PHE A 887 15.65 22.16 -7.83
N VAL A 888 15.07 23.21 -8.43
CA VAL A 888 14.84 24.50 -7.75
C VAL A 888 13.97 24.34 -6.52
N GLY A 889 12.88 23.57 -6.60
CA GLY A 889 12.02 23.27 -5.46
C GLY A 889 12.73 22.51 -4.35
N ALA A 890 13.58 21.53 -4.70
CA ALA A 890 14.38 20.80 -3.74
C ALA A 890 15.44 21.69 -3.05
N MET A 891 16.08 22.61 -3.79
CA MET A 891 17.01 23.60 -3.22
C MET A 891 16.29 24.56 -2.28
N TRP A 892 15.11 25.06 -2.66
CA TRP A 892 14.29 25.89 -1.80
C TRP A 892 13.91 25.18 -0.49
N PHE A 893 13.55 23.91 -0.57
CA PHE A 893 13.28 23.10 0.62
C PHE A 893 14.49 23.07 1.56
N LEU A 894 15.69 22.85 1.04
CA LEU A 894 16.91 22.84 1.87
C LEU A 894 17.16 24.19 2.54
N VAL A 895 16.99 25.31 1.81
CA VAL A 895 17.10 26.66 2.39
C VAL A 895 16.12 26.82 3.54
N VAL A 896 14.84 26.51 3.33
CA VAL A 896 13.82 26.59 4.39
C VAL A 896 14.17 25.70 5.59
N ARG A 897 14.67 24.48 5.34
CA ARG A 897 15.09 23.54 6.38
C ARG A 897 16.25 24.10 7.23
N MET A 898 17.23 24.76 6.62
CA MET A 898 18.35 25.40 7.34
C MET A 898 17.84 26.43 8.37
N PHE A 899 16.82 27.22 8.02
CA PHE A 899 16.26 28.21 8.93
C PHE A 899 15.29 27.63 9.96
N ARG A 900 14.56 26.55 9.64
CA ARG A 900 13.56 25.96 10.54
C ARG A 900 14.08 24.81 11.41
N GLY A 901 15.21 24.21 11.04
CA GLY A 901 15.83 23.11 11.80
C GLY A 901 15.10 21.75 11.76
N VAL A 902 14.20 21.53 10.78
CA VAL A 902 13.39 20.29 10.64
C VAL A 902 13.56 19.68 9.27
#